data_fb4f13178cb79c3f6985103ea3275ed7
#
_entry.id   fb4f13178cb79c3f6985103ea3275ed7
#
_cell.length_a   1.000
_cell.length_b   1.000
_cell.length_c   1.000
_cell.angle_alpha   90.00
_cell.angle_beta   90.00
_cell.angle_gamma   90.00
#
_symmetry.space_group_name_H-M   'P 1'
#
loop_
_entity.id
_entity.type
_entity.pdbx_description
1 polymer ?
#
loop_
_entity_poly.entity_id
_entity_poly.type
_entity_poly.pdbx_seq_one_letter_code
_entity_poly.pdbx_strand_id
1 'polypeptide(L)'
;MSPTSAAPLPSPLASFADGLAAHPSALREQITAATRRAEPEALPPLLAQARLPRAQADEAHALAHRIAQQLRSRKNASGRAGLVQGLLQEYALSSQEGVALMCLAEALLRIPDAETRNALIRDKIAHGQWQTHAGRSPSVFVNAATWGLLLTGKLVATHSETGLSAVLTRLIGKGGEPLIRKGVDMAMRMMGEQFVTGETIQQALGNARELEAQGFRYSYDMLGEAALTMEDARRYRLAYEEAIHAIGKASNARGVYEGPGISIKLSALHPRYSRAQHARVMAELYPVLRELALLAQHYDIGLNIDAEEADRLELSLDLLEHLCFEPALAGWNGIGFVIQAYQKRCPFVIDHVIDLARRSRHRLMVRLVKGAYWDSEIKRAQIDGQDGYPVYTRKAYTDVSYLACARKLLDAPEAVYPQFATHNAHTLAAIYTMADPSRYQPGQYEFQCLHGMGEPLYEQVVGPLGRPCRIYAPVGTHETLLAYLVRRLLENGANTSFVNRIADPTISLEALVEDPVATVEHMGAQEGAVGLPHPAIALPAALYGTQRLNSRGLDLANDDSLRLLGQALQATAHEDWHAGPMLAAATGAQGEPADVLNPADHRDMVGQVREATPADVESAVSQAEGIAAAWAATPPAERATMLERAAELLEEQMPRLLGLLAREAGKTYANAIAEVREAVDFLRFYAAQARNDFSNDTHRALGPMVCISPWNFPLAIFTGQVAAALAAGNPVLAKPAEQTPLVAAEAVRMLWQAGVPRAAVQLLPGQGETVGASLVADARVQGVMFTGSTEVARILQKTLSQRLGAHGAPVPLIAETGGQNAMIVDSSALVEQVVTDVMASAFDSAGQRCSALRLLCLQDDVADRTLTMLKGALKELSIGRTDSLKVDIGPVITDEAKGVIEKHIAGMRGLGRKVEQ
;
A
#
# COMPACT_ATOMS: atom_id res chain seq x y z
N MET A 1 36.75 31.11 -29.66
CA MET A 1 36.20 30.25 -28.61
C MET A 1 35.70 29.00 -29.30
N SER A 2 36.37 27.86 -29.14
CA SER A 2 35.97 26.60 -29.73
C SER A 2 34.68 26.14 -29.04
N PRO A 3 33.73 25.53 -29.76
CA PRO A 3 32.52 25.00 -29.16
C PRO A 3 32.94 23.84 -28.23
N THR A 4 32.67 23.98 -26.95
CA THR A 4 32.76 22.90 -26.00
C THR A 4 31.89 21.76 -26.50
N SER A 5 32.50 20.62 -26.82
CA SER A 5 31.82 19.37 -27.18
C SER A 5 30.80 19.07 -26.08
N ALA A 6 29.52 19.20 -26.40
CA ALA A 6 28.45 18.74 -25.53
C ALA A 6 28.67 17.26 -25.26
N ALA A 7 28.65 16.86 -24.00
CA ALA A 7 28.72 15.46 -23.63
C ALA A 7 27.63 14.68 -24.40
N PRO A 8 27.93 13.48 -24.90
CA PRO A 8 26.94 12.66 -25.58
C PRO A 8 25.74 12.44 -24.63
N LEU A 9 24.54 12.53 -25.17
CA LEU A 9 23.30 12.19 -24.43
C LEU A 9 23.48 10.81 -23.82
N PRO A 10 23.22 10.62 -22.53
CA PRO A 10 23.13 9.27 -21.99
C PRO A 10 22.11 8.50 -22.80
N SER A 11 22.40 7.24 -23.10
CA SER A 11 21.42 6.35 -23.75
C SER A 11 20.10 6.48 -22.98
N PRO A 12 18.97 6.77 -23.66
CA PRO A 12 17.68 6.76 -23.01
C PRO A 12 17.56 5.41 -22.29
N LEU A 13 17.30 5.42 -20.99
CA LEU A 13 17.14 4.22 -20.14
C LEU A 13 18.44 3.59 -19.55
N ALA A 14 19.63 4.14 -19.77
CA ALA A 14 20.87 3.63 -19.15
C ALA A 14 20.89 3.75 -17.62
N SER A 15 19.98 4.51 -17.01
CA SER A 15 19.85 4.77 -15.56
C SER A 15 18.47 4.44 -15.01
N PHE A 16 17.83 3.41 -15.57
CA PHE A 16 16.44 3.05 -15.18
C PHE A 16 16.31 2.75 -13.68
N ALA A 17 17.09 1.84 -13.14
CA ALA A 17 17.01 1.44 -11.74
C ALA A 17 18.39 1.18 -11.15
N ASP A 18 18.66 1.83 -10.01
CA ASP A 18 19.90 1.63 -9.26
C ASP A 18 19.87 0.31 -8.46
N GLY A 19 21.03 -0.29 -8.23
CA GLY A 19 21.20 -1.45 -7.36
C GLY A 19 20.66 -2.78 -7.90
N LEU A 20 20.32 -2.87 -9.18
CA LEU A 20 19.98 -4.14 -9.81
C LEU A 20 21.28 -4.92 -10.06
N ALA A 21 21.42 -6.08 -9.40
CA ALA A 21 22.53 -6.98 -9.68
C ALA A 21 22.38 -7.55 -11.10
N ALA A 22 23.47 -7.48 -11.89
CA ALA A 22 23.49 -8.08 -13.24
C ALA A 22 23.25 -9.60 -13.17
N HIS A 23 23.81 -10.25 -12.15
CA HIS A 23 23.65 -11.67 -11.85
C HIS A 23 23.39 -11.84 -10.36
N PRO A 24 22.13 -11.88 -9.90
CA PRO A 24 21.82 -12.14 -8.49
C PRO A 24 22.28 -13.55 -8.10
N SER A 25 22.51 -13.80 -6.82
CA SER A 25 22.78 -15.14 -6.33
C SER A 25 21.55 -16.03 -6.52
N ALA A 26 21.77 -17.34 -6.70
CA ALA A 26 20.66 -18.29 -6.86
C ALA A 26 19.62 -18.23 -5.70
N LEU A 27 20.09 -17.92 -4.48
CA LEU A 27 19.20 -17.74 -3.32
C LEU A 27 18.35 -16.47 -3.44
N ARG A 28 18.91 -15.37 -3.93
CA ARG A 28 18.15 -14.12 -4.17
C ARG A 28 17.14 -14.32 -5.30
N GLU A 29 17.49 -15.01 -6.38
CA GLU A 29 16.56 -15.37 -7.45
C GLU A 29 15.37 -16.18 -6.92
N GLN A 30 15.61 -17.15 -6.03
CA GLN A 30 14.54 -17.94 -5.43
C GLN A 30 13.61 -17.10 -4.55
N ILE A 31 14.15 -16.15 -3.77
CA ILE A 31 13.36 -15.21 -2.97
C ILE A 31 12.43 -14.40 -3.87
N THR A 32 12.99 -13.79 -4.91
CA THR A 32 12.24 -12.91 -5.83
C THR A 32 11.16 -13.68 -6.59
N ALA A 33 11.51 -14.87 -7.14
CA ALA A 33 10.57 -15.74 -7.86
C ALA A 33 9.43 -16.30 -6.97
N ALA A 34 9.67 -16.44 -5.65
CA ALA A 34 8.66 -16.94 -4.72
C ALA A 34 7.71 -15.87 -4.20
N THR A 35 7.91 -14.58 -4.53
CA THR A 35 7.14 -13.46 -3.96
C THR A 35 5.63 -13.66 -4.06
N ARG A 36 5.12 -14.07 -5.23
CA ARG A 36 3.68 -14.29 -5.47
C ARG A 36 3.39 -15.69 -6.00
N ARG A 37 4.23 -16.68 -5.61
CA ARG A 37 4.00 -18.08 -6.01
C ARG A 37 2.59 -18.51 -5.66
N ALA A 38 1.93 -19.26 -6.53
CA ALA A 38 0.59 -19.78 -6.27
C ALA A 38 0.56 -20.66 -5.01
N GLU A 39 -0.46 -20.51 -4.18
CA GLU A 39 -0.58 -21.26 -2.92
C GLU A 39 -0.59 -22.79 -3.13
N PRO A 40 -1.23 -23.34 -4.21
CA PRO A 40 -1.16 -24.77 -4.52
C PRO A 40 0.25 -25.28 -4.82
N GLU A 41 1.16 -24.42 -5.24
CA GLU A 41 2.57 -24.75 -5.50
C GLU A 41 3.43 -24.53 -4.25
N ALA A 42 3.13 -23.48 -3.47
CA ALA A 42 3.93 -23.10 -2.31
C ALA A 42 3.71 -24.02 -1.11
N LEU A 43 2.49 -24.50 -0.90
CA LEU A 43 2.10 -25.15 0.35
C LEU A 43 2.53 -26.63 0.49
N PRO A 44 2.45 -27.50 -0.54
CA PRO A 44 2.79 -28.93 -0.38
C PRO A 44 4.19 -29.21 0.18
N PRO A 45 5.27 -28.54 -0.27
CA PRO A 45 6.60 -28.75 0.33
C PRO A 45 6.69 -28.30 1.79
N LEU A 46 5.93 -27.26 2.16
CA LEU A 46 5.89 -26.77 3.54
C LEU A 46 5.15 -27.74 4.47
N LEU A 47 4.06 -28.37 4.00
CA LEU A 47 3.35 -29.40 4.73
C LEU A 47 4.28 -30.57 5.06
N ALA A 48 5.07 -31.02 4.10
CA ALA A 48 6.02 -32.11 4.32
C ALA A 48 7.08 -31.74 5.37
N GLN A 49 7.56 -30.48 5.36
CA GLN A 49 8.55 -29.99 6.32
C GLN A 49 7.96 -29.71 7.71
N ALA A 50 6.73 -29.19 7.78
CA ALA A 50 6.06 -28.87 9.05
C ALA A 50 5.61 -30.11 9.82
N ARG A 51 5.33 -31.21 9.12
CA ARG A 51 4.81 -32.45 9.71
C ARG A 51 5.75 -33.00 10.77
N LEU A 52 5.21 -33.20 11.96
CA LEU A 52 5.90 -33.89 13.04
C LEU A 52 5.77 -35.44 12.89
N PRO A 53 6.79 -36.21 13.26
CA PRO A 53 6.60 -37.64 13.54
C PRO A 53 5.47 -37.85 14.57
N ARG A 54 4.70 -38.93 14.40
CA ARG A 54 3.49 -39.16 15.21
C ARG A 54 3.72 -39.03 16.72
N ALA A 55 4.79 -39.64 17.26
CA ALA A 55 5.11 -39.54 18.69
C ALA A 55 5.33 -38.05 19.11
N GLN A 56 6.06 -37.26 18.32
CA GLN A 56 6.28 -35.85 18.58
C GLN A 56 4.99 -35.04 18.44
N ALA A 57 4.13 -35.36 17.48
CA ALA A 57 2.83 -34.71 17.33
C ALA A 57 1.93 -34.96 18.56
N ASP A 58 1.90 -36.18 19.05
CA ASP A 58 1.14 -36.56 20.27
C ASP A 58 1.67 -35.81 21.52
N GLU A 59 3.01 -35.70 21.66
CA GLU A 59 3.65 -34.93 22.73
C GLU A 59 3.36 -33.45 22.64
N ALA A 60 3.47 -32.85 21.44
CA ALA A 60 3.17 -31.44 21.19
C ALA A 60 1.70 -31.14 21.50
N HIS A 61 0.78 -32.00 21.05
CA HIS A 61 -0.64 -31.85 21.33
C HIS A 61 -0.94 -31.91 22.83
N ALA A 62 -0.38 -32.90 23.57
CA ALA A 62 -0.56 -33.04 25.01
C ALA A 62 0.00 -31.83 25.77
N LEU A 63 1.15 -31.29 25.35
CA LEU A 63 1.72 -30.09 25.94
C LEU A 63 0.83 -28.85 25.64
N ALA A 64 0.40 -28.66 24.40
CA ALA A 64 -0.46 -27.56 24.01
C ALA A 64 -1.80 -27.57 24.74
N HIS A 65 -2.41 -28.75 24.89
CA HIS A 65 -3.67 -28.94 25.61
C HIS A 65 -3.50 -28.57 27.10
N ARG A 66 -2.45 -29.04 27.75
CA ARG A 66 -2.15 -28.74 29.16
C ARG A 66 -1.96 -27.23 29.35
N ILE A 67 -1.20 -26.57 28.48
CA ILE A 67 -0.99 -25.11 28.53
C ILE A 67 -2.33 -24.36 28.33
N ALA A 68 -3.13 -24.73 27.34
CA ALA A 68 -4.43 -24.09 27.08
C ALA A 68 -5.40 -24.31 28.26
N GLN A 69 -5.43 -25.51 28.86
CA GLN A 69 -6.25 -25.81 30.03
C GLN A 69 -5.85 -24.94 31.22
N GLN A 70 -4.56 -24.79 31.49
CA GLN A 70 -4.06 -23.97 32.59
C GLN A 70 -4.37 -22.49 32.37
N LEU A 71 -4.23 -21.98 31.13
CA LEU A 71 -4.61 -20.61 30.78
C LEU A 71 -6.11 -20.36 31.02
N ARG A 72 -6.97 -21.27 30.56
CA ARG A 72 -8.44 -21.16 30.73
C ARG A 72 -8.88 -21.28 32.19
N SER A 73 -8.17 -22.07 33.01
CA SER A 73 -8.50 -22.25 34.43
C SER A 73 -8.06 -21.07 35.31
N ARG A 74 -7.17 -20.23 34.85
CA ARG A 74 -6.82 -18.98 35.55
C ARG A 74 -8.06 -18.11 35.63
N LYS A 75 -8.57 -17.87 36.85
CA LYS A 75 -9.60 -16.86 37.12
C LYS A 75 -9.08 -15.51 36.60
N ASN A 76 -9.95 -14.78 35.96
CA ASN A 76 -9.67 -13.46 35.33
C ASN A 76 -8.56 -12.70 36.04
N ALA A 77 -7.53 -12.29 35.30
CA ALA A 77 -6.41 -11.54 35.85
C ALA A 77 -6.93 -10.41 36.74
N SER A 78 -6.56 -10.45 38.04
CA SER A 78 -6.87 -9.35 38.95
C SER A 78 -5.94 -8.18 38.63
N GLY A 79 -6.50 -6.98 38.35
CA GLY A 79 -5.73 -5.80 38.07
C GLY A 79 -6.12 -5.12 36.75
N ARG A 80 -5.32 -4.12 36.33
CA ARG A 80 -5.57 -3.30 35.11
C ARG A 80 -5.68 -4.13 33.83
N ALA A 81 -4.82 -5.14 33.65
CA ALA A 81 -4.83 -6.01 32.46
C ALA A 81 -6.15 -6.80 32.32
N GLY A 82 -6.73 -7.29 33.42
CA GLY A 82 -8.02 -7.97 33.38
C GLY A 82 -9.19 -7.07 33.04
N LEU A 83 -9.10 -5.77 33.37
CA LEU A 83 -10.13 -4.80 33.04
C LEU A 83 -10.16 -4.47 31.54
N VAL A 84 -9.00 -4.27 30.92
CA VAL A 84 -8.88 -4.00 29.48
C VAL A 84 -9.24 -5.23 28.67
N GLN A 85 -8.83 -6.42 29.09
CA GLN A 85 -9.21 -7.66 28.43
C GLN A 85 -10.73 -7.89 28.50
N GLY A 86 -11.36 -7.54 29.63
CA GLY A 86 -12.83 -7.56 29.76
C GLY A 86 -13.53 -6.58 28.82
N LEU A 87 -12.97 -5.38 28.60
CA LEU A 87 -13.49 -4.41 27.62
C LEU A 87 -13.38 -4.93 26.19
N LEU A 88 -12.24 -5.49 25.79
CA LEU A 88 -12.03 -6.03 24.44
C LEU A 88 -12.90 -7.29 24.18
N GLN A 89 -13.27 -8.04 25.20
CA GLN A 89 -14.17 -9.19 25.09
C GLN A 89 -15.64 -8.77 24.95
N GLU A 90 -16.07 -7.76 25.73
CA GLU A 90 -17.45 -7.26 25.69
C GLU A 90 -17.71 -6.50 24.38
N TYR A 91 -16.75 -5.73 23.92
CA TYR A 91 -16.84 -4.93 22.69
C TYR A 91 -15.92 -5.51 21.62
N ALA A 92 -16.35 -6.64 21.03
CA ALA A 92 -15.60 -7.28 19.96
C ALA A 92 -15.39 -6.30 18.77
N LEU A 93 -14.21 -6.31 18.18
CA LEU A 93 -13.84 -5.46 17.03
C LEU A 93 -14.71 -5.68 15.78
N SER A 94 -15.44 -6.79 15.74
CA SER A 94 -16.43 -7.08 14.70
C SER A 94 -17.78 -6.38 14.94
N SER A 95 -17.98 -5.76 16.12
CA SER A 95 -19.20 -5.01 16.44
C SER A 95 -19.06 -3.53 16.11
N GLN A 96 -20.19 -2.84 15.84
CA GLN A 96 -20.19 -1.38 15.64
C GLN A 96 -19.68 -0.63 16.87
N GLU A 97 -20.00 -1.14 18.05
CA GLU A 97 -19.56 -0.56 19.32
C GLU A 97 -18.06 -0.71 19.54
N GLY A 98 -17.49 -1.88 19.19
CA GLY A 98 -16.04 -2.10 19.25
C GLY A 98 -15.27 -1.18 18.31
N VAL A 99 -15.74 -1.03 17.07
CA VAL A 99 -15.17 -0.09 16.09
C VAL A 99 -15.29 1.36 16.58
N ALA A 100 -16.45 1.75 17.13
CA ALA A 100 -16.65 3.10 17.68
C ALA A 100 -15.70 3.40 18.84
N LEU A 101 -15.49 2.46 19.76
CA LEU A 101 -14.55 2.60 20.87
C LEU A 101 -13.10 2.74 20.39
N MET A 102 -12.72 1.99 19.36
CA MET A 102 -11.38 2.09 18.77
C MET A 102 -11.14 3.43 18.09
N CYS A 103 -12.11 3.89 17.28
CA CYS A 103 -12.05 5.22 16.68
C CYS A 103 -11.93 6.33 17.74
N LEU A 104 -12.66 6.19 18.86
CA LEU A 104 -12.57 7.12 19.98
C LEU A 104 -11.21 7.05 20.67
N ALA A 105 -10.66 5.84 20.87
CA ALA A 105 -9.35 5.70 21.50
C ALA A 105 -8.25 6.39 20.68
N GLU A 106 -8.27 6.16 19.38
CA GLU A 106 -7.34 6.77 18.44
C GLU A 106 -7.49 8.30 18.39
N ALA A 107 -8.72 8.76 18.18
CA ALA A 107 -9.01 10.17 17.97
C ALA A 107 -8.79 11.03 19.21
N LEU A 108 -9.13 10.52 20.41
CA LEU A 108 -8.95 11.26 21.66
C LEU A 108 -7.49 11.52 22.01
N LEU A 109 -6.59 10.65 21.59
CA LEU A 109 -5.16 10.81 21.79
C LEU A 109 -4.55 11.84 20.83
N ARG A 110 -5.16 12.03 19.66
CA ARG A 110 -4.61 12.80 18.55
C ARG A 110 -5.20 14.20 18.39
N ILE A 111 -6.51 14.37 18.62
CA ILE A 111 -7.21 15.62 18.37
C ILE A 111 -6.85 16.65 19.44
N PRO A 112 -6.22 17.79 19.08
CA PRO A 112 -5.74 18.77 20.07
C PRO A 112 -6.87 19.58 20.69
N ASP A 113 -7.91 19.96 19.94
CA ASP A 113 -8.97 20.81 20.40
C ASP A 113 -10.15 20.05 21.03
N ALA A 114 -10.78 20.68 22.00
CA ALA A 114 -11.88 20.07 22.78
C ALA A 114 -13.20 20.01 21.99
N GLU A 115 -13.44 20.92 21.07
CA GLU A 115 -14.70 21.02 20.33
C GLU A 115 -14.82 19.86 19.32
N THR A 116 -13.79 19.67 18.48
CA THR A 116 -13.73 18.55 17.53
C THR A 116 -13.75 17.21 18.26
N ARG A 117 -13.02 17.09 19.38
CA ARG A 117 -13.01 15.88 20.22
C ARG A 117 -14.42 15.55 20.74
N ASN A 118 -15.16 16.55 21.21
CA ASN A 118 -16.53 16.39 21.70
C ASN A 118 -17.49 16.03 20.56
N ALA A 119 -17.35 16.65 19.38
CA ALA A 119 -18.16 16.36 18.22
C ALA A 119 -17.97 14.90 17.78
N LEU A 120 -16.73 14.41 17.74
CA LEU A 120 -16.43 13.01 17.38
C LEU A 120 -16.99 12.02 18.42
N ILE A 121 -16.82 12.31 19.71
CA ILE A 121 -17.40 11.47 20.78
C ILE A 121 -18.92 11.37 20.60
N ARG A 122 -19.60 12.48 20.31
CA ARG A 122 -21.04 12.46 20.03
C ARG A 122 -21.38 11.58 18.84
N ASP A 123 -20.71 11.79 17.72
CA ASP A 123 -20.97 11.05 16.48
C ASP A 123 -20.80 9.52 16.69
N LYS A 124 -19.70 9.08 17.26
CA LYS A 124 -19.40 7.65 17.44
C LYS A 124 -20.25 6.97 18.52
N ILE A 125 -20.64 7.70 19.56
CA ILE A 125 -21.43 7.12 20.66
C ILE A 125 -22.94 7.15 20.36
N ALA A 126 -23.44 8.13 19.61
CA ALA A 126 -24.87 8.30 19.35
C ALA A 126 -25.54 7.10 18.64
N HIS A 127 -24.81 6.38 17.80
CA HIS A 127 -25.35 5.31 16.97
C HIS A 127 -25.13 3.90 17.52
N GLY A 128 -24.42 3.72 18.64
CA GLY A 128 -24.17 2.39 19.23
C GLY A 128 -25.36 1.85 20.03
N GLN A 129 -25.56 0.52 19.98
CA GLN A 129 -26.59 -0.18 20.77
C GLN A 129 -26.09 -0.54 22.18
N TRP A 130 -25.54 0.42 22.89
CA TRP A 130 -24.89 0.24 24.19
C TRP A 130 -25.77 -0.42 25.26
N GLN A 131 -27.10 -0.35 25.11
CA GLN A 131 -28.06 -1.00 26.03
C GLN A 131 -27.95 -2.53 26.00
N THR A 132 -27.55 -3.11 24.89
CA THR A 132 -27.43 -4.58 24.75
C THR A 132 -26.25 -5.14 25.56
N HIS A 133 -25.31 -4.29 25.93
CA HIS A 133 -24.08 -4.64 26.68
C HIS A 133 -24.20 -4.31 28.18
N ALA A 134 -25.23 -3.57 28.60
CA ALA A 134 -25.38 -3.15 30.00
C ALA A 134 -25.60 -4.32 30.95
N GLY A 135 -24.70 -4.51 31.91
CA GLY A 135 -24.85 -5.53 32.95
C GLY A 135 -24.47 -6.95 32.53
N ARG A 136 -23.94 -7.17 31.33
CA ARG A 136 -23.53 -8.50 30.84
C ARG A 136 -22.14 -8.94 31.24
N SER A 137 -21.24 -8.01 31.44
CA SER A 137 -19.87 -8.33 31.82
C SER A 137 -19.76 -8.72 33.31
N PRO A 138 -18.97 -9.74 33.65
CA PRO A 138 -18.64 -10.06 35.04
C PRO A 138 -17.80 -8.95 35.71
N SER A 139 -17.24 -8.01 34.96
CA SER A 139 -16.43 -6.90 35.44
C SER A 139 -17.32 -5.69 35.81
N VAL A 140 -17.24 -5.25 37.05
CA VAL A 140 -17.93 -4.03 37.52
C VAL A 140 -17.45 -2.79 36.76
N PHE A 141 -16.17 -2.77 36.36
CA PHE A 141 -15.57 -1.66 35.62
C PHE A 141 -16.11 -1.60 34.18
N VAL A 142 -16.19 -2.73 33.48
CA VAL A 142 -16.76 -2.82 32.11
C VAL A 142 -18.22 -2.36 32.12
N ASN A 143 -18.99 -2.80 33.09
CA ASN A 143 -20.37 -2.36 33.28
C ASN A 143 -20.46 -0.85 33.57
N ALA A 144 -19.58 -0.31 34.40
CA ALA A 144 -19.51 1.13 34.69
C ALA A 144 -19.13 1.96 33.45
N ALA A 145 -18.18 1.46 32.64
CA ALA A 145 -17.82 2.08 31.36
C ALA A 145 -18.99 2.02 30.38
N THR A 146 -19.68 0.90 30.27
CA THR A 146 -20.89 0.74 29.45
C THR A 146 -22.00 1.70 29.88
N TRP A 147 -22.23 1.86 31.19
CA TRP A 147 -23.19 2.84 31.72
C TRP A 147 -22.75 4.28 31.40
N GLY A 148 -21.45 4.60 31.46
CA GLY A 148 -20.91 5.89 31.04
C GLY A 148 -21.20 6.19 29.56
N LEU A 149 -20.97 5.23 28.68
CA LEU A 149 -21.26 5.32 27.23
C LEU A 149 -22.75 5.45 26.95
N LEU A 150 -23.60 4.69 27.64
CA LEU A 150 -25.07 4.77 27.56
C LEU A 150 -25.60 6.15 27.97
N LEU A 151 -25.07 6.70 29.04
CA LEU A 151 -25.45 8.02 29.53
C LEU A 151 -25.01 9.12 28.55
N THR A 152 -23.81 9.00 27.96
CA THR A 152 -23.33 9.94 26.96
C THR A 152 -24.16 9.87 25.67
N GLY A 153 -24.46 8.67 25.17
CA GLY A 153 -25.30 8.47 24.00
C GLY A 153 -26.72 9.01 24.15
N LYS A 154 -27.35 8.80 25.34
CA LYS A 154 -28.67 9.36 25.61
C LYS A 154 -28.70 10.88 25.80
N LEU A 155 -27.64 11.47 26.34
CA LEU A 155 -27.51 12.93 26.47
C LEU A 155 -27.43 13.63 25.13
N VAL A 156 -26.86 12.96 24.13
CA VAL A 156 -26.68 13.49 22.77
C VAL A 156 -27.95 13.33 21.94
N ALA A 157 -28.74 12.26 22.16
CA ALA A 157 -29.94 11.96 21.40
C ALA A 157 -31.18 12.77 21.83
N THR A 158 -31.19 13.39 23.01
CA THR A 158 -32.37 14.08 23.57
C THR A 158 -32.32 15.59 23.47
N HIS A 159 -32.56 16.10 22.26
CA HIS A 159 -33.10 17.46 22.12
C HIS A 159 -34.67 17.44 22.11
N SER A 160 -35.30 16.32 22.36
CA SER A 160 -36.79 16.21 22.51
C SER A 160 -37.16 14.96 23.29
N GLU A 161 -37.49 15.05 24.55
CA GLU A 161 -38.67 14.46 25.22
C GLU A 161 -38.56 14.54 26.73
N THR A 162 -39.68 14.89 27.31
CA THR A 162 -39.92 15.12 28.77
C THR A 162 -40.16 13.78 29.48
N GLY A 163 -39.44 13.55 30.57
CA GLY A 163 -39.62 12.38 31.43
C GLY A 163 -38.43 12.20 32.37
N LEU A 164 -38.14 11.04 32.83
CA LEU A 164 -37.09 10.67 33.77
C LEU A 164 -35.68 11.26 33.40
N SER A 165 -35.53 11.63 32.12
CA SER A 165 -34.36 12.33 31.59
C SER A 165 -34.12 13.71 32.21
N ALA A 166 -35.15 14.43 32.61
CA ALA A 166 -35.04 15.80 33.17
C ALA A 166 -34.36 15.85 34.53
N VAL A 167 -34.47 14.79 35.34
CA VAL A 167 -33.84 14.73 36.65
C VAL A 167 -32.37 14.31 36.49
N LEU A 168 -32.08 13.36 35.62
CA LEU A 168 -30.74 12.95 35.24
C LEU A 168 -29.98 14.05 34.47
N THR A 169 -30.65 14.74 33.55
CA THR A 169 -30.10 15.88 32.80
C THR A 169 -29.76 17.06 33.74
N ARG A 170 -30.50 17.28 34.81
CA ARG A 170 -30.17 18.29 35.83
C ARG A 170 -29.02 17.92 36.75
N LEU A 171 -28.84 16.63 37.04
CA LEU A 171 -27.70 16.13 37.81
C LEU A 171 -26.41 16.11 36.96
N ILE A 172 -26.52 15.83 35.68
CA ILE A 172 -25.40 15.75 34.71
C ILE A 172 -25.07 17.13 34.15
N GLY A 173 -26.04 18.01 33.94
CA GLY A 173 -25.87 19.39 33.45
C GLY A 173 -25.10 20.31 34.42
N LYS A 174 -24.87 19.91 35.66
CA LYS A 174 -24.07 20.67 36.65
C LYS A 174 -22.66 20.11 36.89
N GLY A 175 -22.25 18.98 36.30
CA GLY A 175 -20.91 18.42 36.51
C GLY A 175 -20.58 17.15 35.73
N GLY A 176 -21.50 16.65 34.91
CA GLY A 176 -21.37 15.31 34.30
C GLY A 176 -20.42 15.18 33.11
N GLU A 177 -20.36 16.17 32.23
CA GLU A 177 -19.52 16.13 31.03
C GLU A 177 -18.02 16.05 31.34
N PRO A 178 -17.48 16.82 32.33
CA PRO A 178 -16.08 16.68 32.73
C PRO A 178 -15.76 15.32 33.36
N LEU A 179 -16.73 14.71 34.06
CA LEU A 179 -16.52 13.42 34.73
C LEU A 179 -16.49 12.25 33.72
N ILE A 180 -17.37 12.28 32.73
CA ILE A 180 -17.41 11.31 31.62
C ILE A 180 -16.14 11.45 30.80
N ARG A 181 -15.73 12.65 30.47
CA ARG A 181 -14.48 12.94 29.74
C ARG A 181 -13.27 12.38 30.47
N LYS A 182 -13.15 12.61 31.77
CA LYS A 182 -12.08 12.02 32.61
C LYS A 182 -12.15 10.48 32.63
N GLY A 183 -13.34 9.91 32.64
CA GLY A 183 -13.53 8.46 32.61
C GLY A 183 -13.08 7.84 31.29
N VAL A 184 -13.42 8.46 30.16
CA VAL A 184 -12.99 8.03 28.83
C VAL A 184 -11.48 8.24 28.65
N ASP A 185 -10.93 9.39 29.02
CA ASP A 185 -9.48 9.66 29.00
C ASP A 185 -8.72 8.64 29.85
N MET A 186 -9.24 8.29 31.00
CA MET A 186 -8.61 7.30 31.88
C MET A 186 -8.67 5.88 31.29
N ALA A 187 -9.81 5.49 30.68
CA ALA A 187 -9.94 4.19 30.02
C ALA A 187 -9.01 4.09 28.80
N MET A 188 -8.87 5.18 28.02
CA MET A 188 -7.97 5.23 26.89
C MET A 188 -6.50 5.16 27.29
N ARG A 189 -6.09 5.88 28.35
CA ARG A 189 -4.75 5.77 28.92
C ARG A 189 -4.47 4.35 29.41
N MET A 190 -5.41 3.74 30.09
CA MET A 190 -5.27 2.34 30.55
C MET A 190 -5.11 1.36 29.41
N MET A 191 -5.83 1.56 28.27
CA MET A 191 -5.64 0.72 27.07
C MET A 191 -4.28 0.96 26.42
N GLY A 192 -3.83 2.21 26.33
CA GLY A 192 -2.49 2.53 25.84
C GLY A 192 -1.39 1.94 26.71
N GLU A 193 -1.49 2.15 28.04
CA GLU A 193 -0.54 1.64 29.03
C GLU A 193 -0.44 0.11 29.06
N GLN A 194 -1.46 -0.63 28.61
CA GLN A 194 -1.40 -2.08 28.55
C GLN A 194 -0.45 -2.58 27.46
N PHE A 195 -0.35 -1.85 26.33
CA PHE A 195 0.46 -2.26 25.18
C PHE A 195 1.83 -1.58 25.12
N VAL A 196 2.14 -0.68 26.07
CA VAL A 196 3.39 0.07 26.16
C VAL A 196 4.07 -0.23 27.49
N THR A 197 5.33 -0.61 27.42
CA THR A 197 6.11 -0.93 28.62
C THR A 197 6.46 0.31 29.46
N GLY A 198 6.52 1.49 28.80
CA GLY A 198 6.74 2.77 29.42
C GLY A 198 6.76 3.90 28.40
N GLU A 199 6.51 5.13 28.82
CA GLU A 199 6.58 6.31 27.96
C GLU A 199 8.03 6.69 27.61
N THR A 200 8.98 6.34 28.51
CA THR A 200 10.42 6.53 28.32
C THR A 200 11.17 5.22 28.52
N ILE A 201 12.36 5.13 27.93
CA ILE A 201 13.20 3.90 28.11
C ILE A 201 13.55 3.67 29.58
N GLN A 202 13.75 4.70 30.40
CA GLN A 202 14.05 4.59 31.82
C GLN A 202 12.87 3.98 32.59
N GLN A 203 11.65 4.42 32.28
CA GLN A 203 10.42 3.87 32.85
C GLN A 203 10.24 2.42 32.43
N ALA A 204 10.44 2.12 31.14
CA ALA A 204 10.32 0.77 30.61
C ALA A 204 11.31 -0.22 31.26
N LEU A 205 12.57 0.20 31.42
CA LEU A 205 13.59 -0.57 32.14
C LEU A 205 13.23 -0.78 33.64
N GLY A 206 12.59 0.20 34.27
CA GLY A 206 12.07 0.09 35.64
C GLY A 206 10.95 -0.95 35.76
N ASN A 207 9.99 -0.89 34.81
CA ASN A 207 8.82 -1.78 34.78
C ASN A 207 9.17 -3.22 34.40
N ALA A 208 10.26 -3.43 33.64
CA ALA A 208 10.74 -4.75 33.22
C ALA A 208 11.30 -5.60 34.38
N ARG A 209 11.79 -4.98 35.46
CA ARG A 209 12.58 -5.66 36.54
C ARG A 209 11.89 -6.85 37.17
N GLU A 210 10.58 -6.79 37.35
CA GLU A 210 9.82 -7.85 38.02
C GLU A 210 9.82 -9.15 37.19
N LEU A 211 9.55 -9.02 35.89
CA LEU A 211 9.55 -10.16 34.95
C LEU A 211 10.98 -10.62 34.63
N GLU A 212 11.96 -9.70 34.55
CA GLU A 212 13.37 -10.09 34.42
C GLU A 212 13.82 -10.99 35.60
N ALA A 213 13.41 -10.67 36.84
CA ALA A 213 13.70 -11.49 38.01
C ALA A 213 13.06 -12.89 37.94
N GLN A 214 11.99 -13.07 37.15
CA GLN A 214 11.34 -14.35 36.87
C GLN A 214 11.99 -15.10 35.68
N GLY A 215 13.00 -14.52 35.01
CA GLY A 215 13.73 -15.15 33.92
C GLY A 215 13.29 -14.72 32.52
N PHE A 216 12.40 -13.74 32.42
CA PHE A 216 12.09 -13.11 31.10
C PHE A 216 13.23 -12.22 30.64
N ARG A 217 13.29 -11.99 29.32
CA ARG A 217 14.22 -11.07 28.67
C ARG A 217 13.44 -10.00 27.93
N TYR A 218 14.10 -8.93 27.49
CA TYR A 218 13.44 -7.82 26.83
C TYR A 218 14.13 -7.44 25.52
N SER A 219 13.33 -7.07 24.53
CA SER A 219 13.75 -6.33 23.33
C SER A 219 12.90 -5.08 23.23
N TYR A 220 13.51 -3.92 23.46
CA TYR A 220 12.79 -2.65 23.49
C TYR A 220 12.62 -2.12 22.06
N ASP A 221 11.43 -1.61 21.74
CA ASP A 221 11.08 -0.95 20.50
C ASP A 221 10.69 0.50 20.80
N MET A 222 11.53 1.45 20.42
CA MET A 222 11.17 2.86 20.48
C MET A 222 10.12 3.12 19.42
N LEU A 223 8.89 3.38 19.84
CA LEU A 223 7.77 3.58 18.93
C LEU A 223 8.05 4.71 17.93
N GLY A 224 7.83 4.43 16.68
CA GLY A 224 8.02 5.30 15.53
C GLY A 224 8.30 4.46 14.28
N GLU A 225 7.66 4.81 13.18
CA GLU A 225 7.82 4.17 11.88
C GLU A 225 7.43 5.14 10.78
N ALA A 226 7.77 4.83 9.52
CA ALA A 226 7.36 5.59 8.34
C ALA A 226 7.62 7.11 8.47
N ALA A 227 8.87 7.49 8.75
CA ALA A 227 9.29 8.89 8.72
C ALA A 227 8.92 9.52 7.37
N LEU A 228 8.32 10.69 7.37
CA LEU A 228 7.98 11.44 6.16
C LEU A 228 9.01 12.51 5.82
N THR A 229 9.82 12.90 6.80
CA THR A 229 10.84 13.93 6.66
C THR A 229 12.17 13.48 7.26
N MET A 230 13.28 14.07 6.80
CA MET A 230 14.58 13.83 7.44
C MET A 230 14.63 14.33 8.89
N GLU A 231 13.78 15.28 9.27
CA GLU A 231 13.67 15.73 10.66
C GLU A 231 13.01 14.66 11.55
N ASP A 232 11.97 13.97 11.04
CA ASP A 232 11.39 12.81 11.73
C ASP A 232 12.43 11.71 11.87
N ALA A 233 13.14 11.38 10.80
CA ALA A 233 14.18 10.36 10.80
C ALA A 233 15.29 10.68 11.83
N ARG A 234 15.72 11.94 11.91
CA ARG A 234 16.69 12.40 12.90
C ARG A 234 16.17 12.24 14.34
N ARG A 235 14.92 12.60 14.58
CA ARG A 235 14.28 12.45 15.90
C ARG A 235 14.21 10.99 16.34
N TYR A 236 13.82 10.08 15.46
CA TYR A 236 13.79 8.65 15.74
C TYR A 236 15.20 8.07 15.95
N ARG A 237 16.17 8.49 15.15
CA ARG A 237 17.58 8.12 15.35
C ARG A 237 18.06 8.47 16.75
N LEU A 238 17.86 9.70 17.20
CA LEU A 238 18.23 10.14 18.55
C LEU A 238 17.55 9.30 19.63
N ALA A 239 16.27 8.98 19.47
CA ALA A 239 15.54 8.11 20.40
C ALA A 239 16.15 6.70 20.46
N TYR A 240 16.58 6.12 19.33
CA TYR A 240 17.29 4.85 19.30
C TYR A 240 18.67 4.94 19.98
N GLU A 241 19.45 5.98 19.72
CA GLU A 241 20.77 6.19 20.35
C GLU A 241 20.65 6.29 21.89
N GLU A 242 19.71 7.11 22.39
CA GLU A 242 19.44 7.24 23.83
C GLU A 242 18.98 5.91 24.44
N ALA A 243 18.12 5.18 23.74
CA ALA A 243 17.66 3.87 24.18
C ALA A 243 18.80 2.85 24.25
N ILE A 244 19.67 2.76 23.24
CA ILE A 244 20.82 1.86 23.24
C ILE A 244 21.74 2.16 24.42
N HIS A 245 22.03 3.43 24.71
CA HIS A 245 22.81 3.83 25.88
C HIS A 245 22.18 3.39 27.21
N ALA A 246 20.87 3.55 27.36
CA ALA A 246 20.15 3.17 28.58
C ALA A 246 20.09 1.65 28.75
N ILE A 247 19.73 0.91 27.67
CA ILE A 247 19.65 -0.55 27.63
C ILE A 247 21.05 -1.15 27.89
N GLY A 248 22.09 -0.59 27.24
CA GLY A 248 23.46 -1.05 27.38
C GLY A 248 23.97 -0.97 28.83
N LYS A 249 23.70 0.14 29.50
CA LYS A 249 24.02 0.31 30.94
C LYS A 249 23.24 -0.68 31.82
N ALA A 250 21.97 -0.91 31.51
CA ALA A 250 21.10 -1.84 32.23
C ALA A 250 21.41 -3.32 31.95
N SER A 251 22.09 -3.61 30.84
CA SER A 251 22.50 -4.97 30.45
C SER A 251 23.45 -5.62 31.45
N ASN A 252 24.25 -4.83 32.20
CA ASN A 252 25.26 -5.33 33.13
C ASN A 252 26.16 -6.43 32.51
N ALA A 253 26.56 -6.24 31.24
CA ALA A 253 27.42 -7.15 30.49
C ALA A 253 26.89 -8.61 30.38
N ARG A 254 25.55 -8.80 30.36
CA ARG A 254 24.94 -10.14 30.20
C ARG A 254 25.06 -10.68 28.77
N GLY A 255 25.53 -9.88 27.83
CA GLY A 255 25.71 -10.29 26.44
C GLY A 255 24.42 -10.32 25.63
N VAL A 256 24.56 -10.58 24.31
CA VAL A 256 23.47 -10.46 23.32
C VAL A 256 22.31 -11.43 23.54
N TYR A 257 22.54 -12.60 24.14
CA TYR A 257 21.49 -13.62 24.32
C TYR A 257 20.73 -13.44 25.63
N GLU A 258 21.43 -13.23 26.75
CA GLU A 258 20.82 -13.14 28.08
C GLU A 258 20.41 -11.71 28.45
N GLY A 259 21.13 -10.74 27.92
CA GLY A 259 20.86 -9.32 28.17
C GLY A 259 19.65 -8.80 27.39
N PRO A 260 19.17 -7.60 27.76
CA PRO A 260 18.17 -6.89 26.96
C PRO A 260 18.76 -6.45 25.61
N GLY A 261 17.91 -6.28 24.62
CA GLY A 261 18.28 -5.78 23.30
C GLY A 261 17.32 -4.69 22.81
N ILE A 262 17.54 -4.24 21.58
CA ILE A 262 16.71 -3.24 20.92
C ILE A 262 16.20 -3.76 19.57
N SER A 263 15.00 -3.35 19.20
CA SER A 263 14.43 -3.51 17.85
C SER A 263 14.34 -2.16 17.19
N ILE A 264 14.72 -2.10 15.91
CA ILE A 264 14.69 -0.87 15.11
C ILE A 264 13.90 -1.07 13.82
N LYS A 265 13.21 -0.01 13.36
CA LYS A 265 12.54 0.03 12.07
C LYS A 265 13.31 0.91 11.10
N LEU A 266 13.60 0.37 9.93
CA LEU A 266 14.36 1.11 8.90
C LEU A 266 13.56 2.28 8.34
N SER A 267 12.24 2.15 8.26
CA SER A 267 11.34 3.24 7.83
C SER A 267 11.29 4.42 8.79
N ALA A 268 11.63 4.21 10.06
CA ALA A 268 11.78 5.31 11.03
C ALA A 268 13.06 6.12 10.80
N LEU A 269 14.08 5.52 10.19
CA LEU A 269 15.41 6.12 10.02
C LEU A 269 15.62 6.82 8.69
N HIS A 270 14.68 6.67 7.73
CA HIS A 270 14.80 7.31 6.41
C HIS A 270 13.44 7.53 5.75
N PRO A 271 13.10 8.77 5.31
CA PRO A 271 11.79 9.08 4.73
C PRO A 271 11.56 8.48 3.34
N ARG A 272 12.63 8.09 2.66
CA ARG A 272 12.59 7.51 1.32
C ARG A 272 13.04 6.05 1.29
N TYR A 273 12.69 5.29 2.34
CA TYR A 273 13.02 3.87 2.45
C TYR A 273 12.14 3.03 1.52
N SER A 274 12.53 2.98 0.25
CA SER A 274 11.85 2.22 -0.82
C SER A 274 12.84 1.72 -1.86
N ARG A 275 12.45 0.66 -2.61
CA ARG A 275 13.31 0.06 -3.66
C ARG A 275 13.71 1.07 -4.75
N ALA A 276 12.80 1.94 -5.13
CA ALA A 276 13.06 2.99 -6.13
C ALA A 276 14.20 3.94 -5.74
N GLN A 277 14.45 4.10 -4.44
CA GLN A 277 15.47 4.99 -3.88
C GLN A 277 16.71 4.23 -3.41
N HIS A 278 17.00 3.04 -3.94
CA HIS A 278 18.06 2.14 -3.48
C HIS A 278 19.40 2.85 -3.26
N ALA A 279 19.90 3.58 -4.26
CA ALA A 279 21.19 4.27 -4.16
C ALA A 279 21.22 5.30 -3.03
N ARG A 280 20.12 6.06 -2.87
CA ARG A 280 19.99 7.05 -1.80
C ARG A 280 19.93 6.37 -0.42
N VAL A 281 19.18 5.29 -0.30
CA VAL A 281 19.08 4.51 0.94
C VAL A 281 20.44 3.94 1.33
N MET A 282 21.19 3.36 0.39
CA MET A 282 22.53 2.84 0.69
C MET A 282 23.50 3.95 1.08
N ALA A 283 23.39 5.13 0.51
CA ALA A 283 24.26 6.26 0.83
C ALA A 283 23.91 6.97 2.15
N GLU A 284 22.63 7.07 2.50
CA GLU A 284 22.14 7.89 3.62
C GLU A 284 21.73 7.05 4.84
N LEU A 285 20.99 5.93 4.64
CA LEU A 285 20.48 5.10 5.74
C LEU A 285 21.54 4.10 6.23
N TYR A 286 22.32 3.44 5.34
CA TYR A 286 23.32 2.46 5.77
C TYR A 286 24.33 3.02 6.79
N PRO A 287 24.90 4.22 6.64
CA PRO A 287 25.78 4.80 7.66
C PRO A 287 25.10 4.94 9.04
N VAL A 288 23.83 5.34 9.08
CA VAL A 288 23.05 5.46 10.32
C VAL A 288 22.85 4.10 10.97
N LEU A 289 22.46 3.11 10.18
CA LEU A 289 22.29 1.72 10.65
C LEU A 289 23.60 1.16 11.21
N ARG A 290 24.71 1.40 10.51
CA ARG A 290 26.06 1.00 10.93
C ARG A 290 26.44 1.64 12.27
N GLU A 291 26.19 2.92 12.45
CA GLU A 291 26.50 3.63 13.71
C GLU A 291 25.68 3.07 14.87
N LEU A 292 24.40 2.82 14.69
CA LEU A 292 23.56 2.18 15.72
C LEU A 292 24.04 0.77 16.07
N ALA A 293 24.46 0.00 15.06
CA ALA A 293 25.01 -1.35 15.27
C ALA A 293 26.35 -1.33 16.04
N LEU A 294 27.25 -0.40 15.72
CA LEU A 294 28.49 -0.20 16.46
C LEU A 294 28.24 0.22 17.91
N LEU A 295 27.23 1.07 18.13
CA LEU A 295 26.85 1.48 19.48
C LEU A 295 26.28 0.29 20.28
N ALA A 296 25.45 -0.56 19.65
CA ALA A 296 24.93 -1.78 20.28
C ALA A 296 26.05 -2.78 20.58
N GLN A 297 27.02 -2.94 19.65
CA GLN A 297 28.23 -3.76 19.87
C GLN A 297 29.06 -3.27 21.04
N HIS A 298 29.24 -1.96 21.21
CA HIS A 298 29.99 -1.39 22.32
C HIS A 298 29.44 -1.85 23.69
N TYR A 299 28.14 -2.03 23.80
CA TYR A 299 27.46 -2.53 25.01
C TYR A 299 27.24 -4.04 25.01
N ASP A 300 27.60 -4.75 23.95
CA ASP A 300 27.30 -6.18 23.72
C ASP A 300 25.83 -6.53 23.92
N ILE A 301 24.92 -5.72 23.32
CA ILE A 301 23.48 -5.95 23.32
C ILE A 301 22.99 -6.27 21.89
N GLY A 302 21.94 -7.10 21.76
CA GLY A 302 21.38 -7.42 20.45
C GLY A 302 20.62 -6.24 19.82
N LEU A 303 20.80 -6.03 18.49
CA LEU A 303 20.05 -5.09 17.68
C LEU A 303 19.31 -5.86 16.61
N ASN A 304 17.97 -5.86 16.65
CA ASN A 304 17.10 -6.52 15.67
C ASN A 304 16.54 -5.51 14.67
N ILE A 305 16.70 -5.80 13.38
CA ILE A 305 16.05 -5.08 12.29
C ILE A 305 14.66 -5.69 12.11
N ASP A 306 13.62 -4.92 12.42
CA ASP A 306 12.23 -5.35 12.28
C ASP A 306 11.84 -5.47 10.80
N ALA A 307 10.99 -6.48 10.50
CA ALA A 307 10.39 -6.63 9.19
C ALA A 307 9.16 -5.70 9.05
N GLU A 308 9.05 -5.09 7.90
CA GLU A 308 7.96 -4.18 7.55
C GLU A 308 7.17 -4.73 6.34
N GLU A 309 6.66 -3.89 5.44
CA GLU A 309 5.88 -4.32 4.28
C GLU A 309 6.72 -5.19 3.32
N ALA A 310 6.04 -6.05 2.57
CA ALA A 310 6.69 -7.02 1.69
C ALA A 310 7.60 -6.38 0.62
N ASP A 311 7.24 -5.22 0.10
CA ASP A 311 8.02 -4.50 -0.93
C ASP A 311 9.37 -3.96 -0.42
N ARG A 312 9.59 -3.93 0.89
CA ARG A 312 10.85 -3.46 1.51
C ARG A 312 11.86 -4.58 1.78
N LEU A 313 11.46 -5.85 1.65
CA LEU A 313 12.31 -6.97 2.05
C LEU A 313 13.63 -7.03 1.27
N GLU A 314 13.60 -6.89 -0.06
CA GLU A 314 14.82 -6.96 -0.90
C GLU A 314 15.85 -5.92 -0.45
N LEU A 315 15.40 -4.68 -0.26
CA LEU A 315 16.25 -3.58 0.21
C LEU A 315 16.75 -3.81 1.65
N SER A 316 15.93 -4.39 2.53
CA SER A 316 16.36 -4.72 3.89
C SER A 316 17.41 -5.83 3.92
N LEU A 317 17.35 -6.78 2.98
CA LEU A 317 18.38 -7.82 2.83
C LEU A 317 19.70 -7.24 2.31
N ASP A 318 19.67 -6.24 1.44
CA ASP A 318 20.88 -5.54 0.98
C ASP A 318 21.56 -4.83 2.14
N LEU A 319 20.79 -4.11 2.97
CA LEU A 319 21.32 -3.44 4.17
C LEU A 319 21.88 -4.44 5.19
N LEU A 320 21.20 -5.57 5.41
CA LEU A 320 21.65 -6.64 6.28
C LEU A 320 22.98 -7.25 5.78
N GLU A 321 23.08 -7.52 4.47
CA GLU A 321 24.31 -8.08 3.89
C GLU A 321 25.48 -7.12 4.05
N HIS A 322 25.30 -5.83 3.78
CA HIS A 322 26.34 -4.83 4.02
C HIS A 322 26.75 -4.76 5.49
N LEU A 323 25.78 -4.86 6.43
CA LEU A 323 26.05 -4.85 7.87
C LEU A 323 26.84 -6.09 8.30
N CYS A 324 26.51 -7.27 7.79
CA CYS A 324 27.18 -8.53 8.08
C CYS A 324 28.64 -8.57 7.59
N PHE A 325 28.97 -7.82 6.54
CA PHE A 325 30.33 -7.71 6.02
C PHE A 325 31.08 -6.44 6.49
N GLU A 326 30.49 -5.67 7.42
CA GLU A 326 31.19 -4.51 8.03
C GLU A 326 32.34 -4.99 8.91
N PRO A 327 33.58 -4.66 8.56
CA PRO A 327 34.75 -5.18 9.29
C PRO A 327 34.77 -4.81 10.77
N ALA A 328 34.20 -3.65 11.14
CA ALA A 328 34.15 -3.20 12.53
C ALA A 328 33.16 -4.01 13.40
N LEU A 329 32.27 -4.76 12.80
CA LEU A 329 31.32 -5.65 13.49
C LEU A 329 31.79 -7.11 13.54
N ALA A 330 32.96 -7.43 12.97
CA ALA A 330 33.46 -8.80 12.91
C ALA A 330 33.50 -9.47 14.29
N GLY A 331 32.96 -10.69 14.39
CA GLY A 331 32.94 -11.49 15.62
C GLY A 331 31.80 -11.13 16.60
N TRP A 332 31.03 -10.09 16.36
CA TRP A 332 29.87 -9.74 17.19
C TRP A 332 28.60 -10.44 16.69
N ASN A 333 27.91 -11.18 17.55
CA ASN A 333 26.72 -11.98 17.22
C ASN A 333 25.39 -11.29 17.59
N GLY A 334 25.40 -9.97 17.74
CA GLY A 334 24.22 -9.18 18.12
C GLY A 334 23.42 -8.64 16.94
N ILE A 335 23.81 -8.93 15.68
CA ILE A 335 23.02 -8.57 14.50
C ILE A 335 21.79 -9.45 14.45
N GLY A 336 20.62 -8.83 14.44
CA GLY A 336 19.33 -9.51 14.36
C GLY A 336 18.50 -9.08 13.14
N PHE A 337 17.69 -10.04 12.63
CA PHE A 337 16.80 -9.81 11.50
C PHE A 337 15.47 -10.52 11.70
N VAL A 338 14.38 -9.87 11.32
CA VAL A 338 13.02 -10.42 11.47
C VAL A 338 12.51 -10.96 10.14
N ILE A 339 11.96 -12.18 10.16
CA ILE A 339 11.43 -12.88 8.98
C ILE A 339 9.96 -13.23 9.23
N GLN A 340 9.12 -13.02 8.20
CA GLN A 340 7.66 -13.11 8.31
C GLN A 340 7.14 -14.36 7.59
N ALA A 341 6.63 -15.34 8.35
CA ALA A 341 6.18 -16.62 7.83
C ALA A 341 4.92 -16.57 6.96
N TYR A 342 4.14 -15.48 7.03
CA TYR A 342 2.98 -15.29 6.16
C TYR A 342 3.37 -15.00 4.70
N GLN A 343 4.63 -14.58 4.44
CA GLN A 343 5.13 -14.38 3.09
C GLN A 343 5.51 -15.72 2.44
N LYS A 344 5.09 -15.92 1.21
CA LYS A 344 5.36 -17.15 0.45
C LYS A 344 6.84 -17.41 0.20
N ARG A 345 7.67 -16.36 0.21
CA ARG A 345 9.12 -16.42 0.05
C ARG A 345 9.91 -16.65 1.36
N CYS A 346 9.22 -16.70 2.52
CA CYS A 346 9.86 -16.85 3.83
C CYS A 346 10.89 -17.99 3.90
N PRO A 347 10.61 -19.22 3.41
CA PRO A 347 11.56 -20.35 3.48
C PRO A 347 12.88 -20.08 2.75
N PHE A 348 12.81 -19.35 1.63
CA PHE A 348 13.96 -18.97 0.82
C PHE A 348 14.77 -17.83 1.44
N VAL A 349 14.08 -16.89 2.12
CA VAL A 349 14.73 -15.85 2.93
C VAL A 349 15.56 -16.48 4.06
N ILE A 350 15.04 -17.54 4.72
CA ILE A 350 15.78 -18.27 5.75
C ILE A 350 17.05 -18.93 5.17
N ASP A 351 16.94 -19.57 4.00
CA ASP A 351 18.10 -20.17 3.34
C ASP A 351 19.17 -19.11 3.03
N HIS A 352 18.77 -17.96 2.52
CA HIS A 352 19.69 -16.86 2.26
C HIS A 352 20.34 -16.31 3.54
N VAL A 353 19.56 -16.13 4.62
CA VAL A 353 20.07 -15.61 5.90
C VAL A 353 21.03 -16.60 6.56
N ILE A 354 20.77 -17.91 6.47
CA ILE A 354 21.69 -18.95 6.94
C ILE A 354 22.99 -18.94 6.13
N ASP A 355 22.91 -18.83 4.80
CA ASP A 355 24.09 -18.72 3.94
C ASP A 355 24.89 -17.44 4.26
N LEU A 356 24.21 -16.31 4.41
CA LEU A 356 24.81 -15.03 4.78
C LEU A 356 25.55 -15.12 6.13
N ALA A 357 24.92 -15.74 7.14
CA ALA A 357 25.51 -15.97 8.46
C ALA A 357 26.82 -16.78 8.34
N ARG A 358 26.83 -17.86 7.55
CA ARG A 358 28.01 -18.70 7.31
C ARG A 358 29.12 -17.96 6.59
N ARG A 359 28.78 -17.23 5.51
CA ARG A 359 29.76 -16.43 4.71
C ARG A 359 30.39 -15.31 5.53
N SER A 360 29.60 -14.61 6.32
CA SER A 360 30.05 -13.49 7.15
C SER A 360 30.67 -13.91 8.49
N ARG A 361 30.50 -15.19 8.88
CA ARG A 361 30.96 -15.74 10.17
C ARG A 361 30.30 -15.07 11.39
N HIS A 362 29.08 -14.59 11.23
CA HIS A 362 28.23 -14.15 12.32
C HIS A 362 27.25 -15.27 12.68
N ARG A 363 26.84 -15.33 13.93
CA ARG A 363 25.64 -16.10 14.32
C ARG A 363 24.48 -15.12 14.46
N LEU A 364 23.64 -15.04 13.43
CA LEU A 364 22.59 -14.04 13.36
C LEU A 364 21.41 -14.36 14.28
N MET A 365 20.87 -13.35 14.97
CA MET A 365 19.63 -13.49 15.73
C MET A 365 18.45 -13.43 14.76
N VAL A 366 17.72 -14.51 14.57
CA VAL A 366 16.62 -14.57 13.60
C VAL A 366 15.29 -14.66 14.30
N ARG A 367 14.52 -13.57 14.29
CA ARG A 367 13.16 -13.55 14.83
C ARG A 367 12.18 -14.02 13.76
N LEU A 368 11.55 -15.17 13.99
CA LEU A 368 10.47 -15.66 13.15
C LEU A 368 9.13 -15.18 13.71
N VAL A 369 8.39 -14.42 12.90
CA VAL A 369 7.04 -13.94 13.21
C VAL A 369 6.04 -14.46 12.17
N LYS A 370 4.73 -14.41 12.46
CA LYS A 370 3.71 -14.71 11.44
C LYS A 370 3.63 -13.59 10.41
N GLY A 371 3.48 -12.36 10.84
CA GLY A 371 3.41 -11.13 10.04
C GLY A 371 2.31 -10.20 10.54
N ALA A 372 2.51 -8.90 10.40
CA ALA A 372 1.64 -7.88 11.00
C ALA A 372 0.93 -6.95 9.98
N TYR A 373 1.14 -7.15 8.68
CA TYR A 373 0.64 -6.26 7.62
C TYR A 373 -0.32 -6.96 6.65
N TRP A 374 -0.95 -8.07 7.06
CA TRP A 374 -1.72 -8.93 6.16
C TRP A 374 -2.80 -8.19 5.38
N ASP A 375 -3.60 -7.36 6.06
CA ASP A 375 -4.68 -6.59 5.44
C ASP A 375 -4.17 -5.61 4.38
N SER A 376 -3.08 -4.91 4.70
CA SER A 376 -2.43 -3.96 3.79
C SER A 376 -1.83 -4.66 2.56
N GLU A 377 -1.19 -5.83 2.75
CA GLU A 377 -0.61 -6.62 1.65
C GLU A 377 -1.67 -7.14 0.67
N ILE A 378 -2.79 -7.65 1.20
CA ILE A 378 -3.92 -8.08 0.38
C ILE A 378 -4.49 -6.89 -0.40
N LYS A 379 -4.83 -5.80 0.29
CA LYS A 379 -5.44 -4.62 -0.30
C LYS A 379 -4.55 -3.98 -1.37
N ARG A 380 -3.27 -3.84 -1.07
CA ARG A 380 -2.29 -3.25 -1.99
C ARG A 380 -2.14 -4.07 -3.27
N ALA A 381 -2.00 -5.40 -3.15
CA ALA A 381 -1.91 -6.27 -4.33
C ALA A 381 -3.16 -6.20 -5.21
N GLN A 382 -4.36 -6.03 -4.61
CA GLN A 382 -5.61 -5.82 -5.35
C GLN A 382 -5.62 -4.48 -6.09
N ILE A 383 -5.25 -3.38 -5.40
CA ILE A 383 -5.20 -2.04 -5.99
C ILE A 383 -4.19 -2.00 -7.13
N ASP A 384 -3.02 -2.58 -6.93
CA ASP A 384 -1.92 -2.56 -7.89
C ASP A 384 -2.10 -3.58 -9.04
N GLY A 385 -3.17 -4.36 -9.04
CA GLY A 385 -3.44 -5.35 -10.09
C GLY A 385 -2.34 -6.40 -10.23
N GLN A 386 -1.77 -6.85 -9.11
CA GLN A 386 -0.68 -7.82 -9.11
C GLN A 386 -1.15 -9.22 -9.49
N ASP A 387 -0.25 -10.10 -9.93
CA ASP A 387 -0.59 -11.47 -10.35
C ASP A 387 -1.12 -12.35 -9.20
N GLY A 388 -0.89 -11.94 -7.96
CA GLY A 388 -1.33 -12.63 -6.76
C GLY A 388 -0.87 -11.89 -5.50
N TYR A 389 -0.96 -12.57 -4.38
CA TYR A 389 -0.61 -12.01 -3.08
C TYR A 389 0.79 -12.43 -2.62
N PRO A 390 1.58 -11.54 -2.00
CA PRO A 390 2.87 -11.91 -1.42
C PRO A 390 2.72 -12.74 -0.14
N VAL A 391 1.52 -12.75 0.44
CA VAL A 391 1.15 -13.44 1.69
C VAL A 391 0.13 -14.54 1.43
N TYR A 392 0.04 -15.51 2.34
CA TYR A 392 -0.99 -16.54 2.29
C TYR A 392 -2.37 -15.95 2.55
N THR A 393 -3.37 -16.42 1.82
CA THR A 393 -4.75 -15.96 1.96
C THR A 393 -5.48 -16.61 3.14
N ARG A 394 -4.98 -17.75 3.65
CA ARG A 394 -5.54 -18.48 4.78
C ARG A 394 -4.56 -18.56 5.96
N LYS A 395 -5.06 -18.28 7.16
CA LYS A 395 -4.25 -18.33 8.39
C LYS A 395 -3.58 -19.69 8.62
N ALA A 396 -4.28 -20.78 8.36
CA ALA A 396 -3.73 -22.14 8.52
C ALA A 396 -2.47 -22.37 7.66
N TYR A 397 -2.39 -21.75 6.47
CA TYR A 397 -1.22 -21.83 5.60
C TYR A 397 -0.02 -21.08 6.21
N THR A 398 -0.28 -19.92 6.82
CA THR A 398 0.75 -19.19 7.59
C THR A 398 1.25 -20.02 8.77
N ASP A 399 0.35 -20.72 9.48
CA ASP A 399 0.72 -21.56 10.62
C ASP A 399 1.60 -22.76 10.20
N VAL A 400 1.28 -23.41 9.06
CA VAL A 400 2.12 -24.46 8.45
C VAL A 400 3.48 -23.92 8.01
N SER A 401 3.49 -22.77 7.31
CA SER A 401 4.73 -22.09 6.89
C SER A 401 5.62 -21.76 8.09
N TYR A 402 5.02 -21.28 9.18
CA TYR A 402 5.75 -20.96 10.40
C TYR A 402 6.46 -22.21 10.99
N LEU A 403 5.78 -23.37 11.08
CA LEU A 403 6.37 -24.60 11.59
C LEU A 403 7.48 -25.14 10.67
N ALA A 404 7.29 -25.10 9.35
CA ALA A 404 8.31 -25.47 8.39
C ALA A 404 9.57 -24.57 8.50
N CYS A 405 9.36 -23.26 8.62
CA CYS A 405 10.42 -22.27 8.80
C CYS A 405 11.13 -22.43 10.15
N ALA A 406 10.39 -22.75 11.24
CA ALA A 406 10.96 -23.01 12.55
C ALA A 406 11.91 -24.21 12.51
N ARG A 407 11.55 -25.30 11.84
CA ARG A 407 12.42 -26.46 11.63
C ARG A 407 13.73 -26.08 10.93
N LYS A 408 13.65 -25.33 9.81
CA LYS A 408 14.85 -24.88 9.09
C LYS A 408 15.81 -24.06 9.98
N LEU A 409 15.28 -23.18 10.83
CA LEU A 409 16.08 -22.40 11.75
C LEU A 409 16.71 -23.26 12.85
N LEU A 410 15.99 -24.27 13.38
CA LEU A 410 16.51 -25.20 14.38
C LEU A 410 17.61 -26.11 13.81
N ASP A 411 17.57 -26.41 12.51
CA ASP A 411 18.55 -27.27 11.83
C ASP A 411 19.88 -26.54 11.52
N ALA A 412 20.00 -25.22 11.79
CA ALA A 412 21.20 -24.43 11.55
C ALA A 412 21.71 -23.70 12.83
N PRO A 413 21.94 -24.40 13.97
CA PRO A 413 22.25 -23.76 15.25
C PRO A 413 23.62 -23.03 15.27
N GLU A 414 24.51 -23.38 14.37
CA GLU A 414 25.82 -22.73 14.20
C GLU A 414 25.72 -21.38 13.48
N ALA A 415 24.72 -21.21 12.63
CA ALA A 415 24.53 -20.02 11.81
C ALA A 415 23.58 -19.02 12.43
N VAL A 416 22.54 -19.49 13.11
CA VAL A 416 21.49 -18.61 13.62
C VAL A 416 21.15 -18.90 15.09
N TYR A 417 20.68 -17.85 15.77
CA TYR A 417 20.01 -17.91 17.06
C TYR A 417 18.53 -17.65 16.83
N PRO A 418 17.69 -18.71 16.76
CA PRO A 418 16.27 -18.54 16.50
C PRO A 418 15.53 -17.88 17.68
N GLN A 419 14.63 -16.95 17.34
CA GLN A 419 13.73 -16.26 18.26
C GLN A 419 12.30 -16.47 17.75
N PHE A 420 11.55 -17.40 18.36
CA PHE A 420 10.23 -17.83 17.91
C PHE A 420 9.12 -16.97 18.54
N ALA A 421 8.61 -16.00 17.82
CA ALA A 421 7.54 -15.11 18.26
C ALA A 421 6.16 -15.73 17.97
N THR A 422 5.43 -16.11 19.00
CA THR A 422 4.09 -16.71 18.88
C THR A 422 3.26 -16.51 20.13
N HIS A 423 1.94 -16.42 19.99
CA HIS A 423 0.97 -16.44 21.09
C HIS A 423 0.06 -17.70 21.04
N ASN A 424 0.42 -18.68 20.21
CA ASN A 424 -0.37 -19.89 20.00
C ASN A 424 0.26 -21.08 20.73
N ALA A 425 -0.52 -21.75 21.60
CA ALA A 425 -0.04 -22.85 22.42
C ALA A 425 0.44 -24.08 21.61
N HIS A 426 -0.26 -24.41 20.50
CA HIS A 426 0.17 -25.51 19.63
C HIS A 426 1.50 -25.20 18.93
N THR A 427 1.63 -24.00 18.34
CA THR A 427 2.87 -23.57 17.69
C THR A 427 4.06 -23.61 18.65
N LEU A 428 3.87 -23.14 19.89
CA LEU A 428 4.88 -23.20 20.96
C LEU A 428 5.27 -24.65 21.28
N ALA A 429 4.27 -25.50 21.53
CA ALA A 429 4.49 -26.89 21.88
C ALA A 429 5.17 -27.70 20.76
N ALA A 430 4.77 -27.44 19.50
CA ALA A 430 5.39 -28.07 18.34
C ALA A 430 6.88 -27.71 18.23
N ILE A 431 7.24 -26.43 18.37
CA ILE A 431 8.64 -25.97 18.35
C ILE A 431 9.44 -26.56 19.52
N TYR A 432 8.86 -26.56 20.73
CA TYR A 432 9.49 -27.12 21.89
C TYR A 432 9.85 -28.61 21.67
N THR A 433 8.92 -29.38 21.09
CA THR A 433 9.10 -30.79 20.79
C THR A 433 10.08 -31.01 19.63
N MET A 434 10.01 -30.20 18.55
CA MET A 434 10.97 -30.24 17.43
C MET A 434 12.42 -30.04 17.91
N ALA A 435 12.64 -29.15 18.88
CA ALA A 435 13.95 -28.80 19.37
C ALA A 435 14.57 -29.90 20.31
N ASP A 436 13.90 -31.02 20.48
CA ASP A 436 14.28 -32.10 21.37
C ASP A 436 14.62 -31.60 22.79
N PRO A 437 13.63 -31.51 23.69
CA PRO A 437 13.83 -30.96 25.03
C PRO A 437 14.95 -31.61 25.83
N SER A 438 15.26 -32.89 25.53
CA SER A 438 16.30 -33.65 26.23
C SER A 438 17.74 -33.24 25.87
N ARG A 439 17.89 -32.58 24.72
CA ARG A 439 19.18 -32.11 24.18
C ARG A 439 19.36 -30.59 24.25
N TYR A 440 18.42 -29.89 24.85
CA TYR A 440 18.50 -28.43 24.93
C TYR A 440 19.76 -27.95 25.64
N GLN A 441 20.39 -26.92 25.03
CA GLN A 441 21.50 -26.21 25.62
C GLN A 441 21.17 -24.73 25.76
N PRO A 442 21.54 -24.05 26.87
CA PRO A 442 21.40 -22.60 26.98
C PRO A 442 22.04 -21.87 25.76
N GLY A 443 21.30 -20.91 25.20
CA GLY A 443 21.76 -20.20 24.00
C GLY A 443 21.44 -20.92 22.68
N GLN A 444 20.64 -22.00 22.69
CA GLN A 444 20.23 -22.65 21.44
C GLN A 444 19.13 -21.87 20.71
N TYR A 445 18.08 -21.46 21.40
CA TYR A 445 16.98 -20.63 20.90
C TYR A 445 16.23 -19.98 22.07
N GLU A 446 15.35 -19.03 21.73
CA GLU A 446 14.39 -18.46 22.68
C GLU A 446 13.00 -18.32 22.04
N PHE A 447 11.97 -18.23 22.89
CA PHE A 447 10.66 -17.76 22.48
C PHE A 447 10.56 -16.25 22.62
N GLN A 448 9.58 -15.67 21.94
CA GLN A 448 9.23 -14.25 22.10
C GLN A 448 7.71 -14.05 22.20
N CYS A 449 7.31 -13.01 22.91
CA CYS A 449 5.94 -12.55 22.98
C CYS A 449 5.87 -11.01 22.98
N LEU A 450 4.70 -10.50 22.70
CA LEU A 450 4.42 -9.08 22.81
C LEU A 450 4.04 -8.71 24.23
N HIS A 451 4.52 -7.55 24.70
CA HIS A 451 4.14 -6.97 25.99
C HIS A 451 2.61 -6.82 26.09
N GLY A 452 2.07 -7.19 27.24
CA GLY A 452 0.64 -7.11 27.54
C GLY A 452 -0.23 -8.20 26.93
N MET A 453 0.35 -9.14 26.17
CA MET A 453 -0.41 -10.18 25.47
C MET A 453 0.04 -11.61 25.78
N GLY A 454 1.33 -11.85 25.90
CA GLY A 454 1.89 -13.19 25.90
C GLY A 454 2.34 -13.70 27.28
N GLU A 455 2.52 -12.84 28.25
CA GLU A 455 3.13 -13.19 29.54
C GLU A 455 2.44 -14.37 30.23
N PRO A 456 1.09 -14.46 30.33
CA PRO A 456 0.42 -15.58 30.98
C PRO A 456 0.71 -16.94 30.33
N LEU A 457 0.92 -16.96 29.00
CA LEU A 457 1.31 -18.16 28.26
C LEU A 457 2.75 -18.55 28.62
N TYR A 458 3.65 -17.58 28.67
CA TYR A 458 5.08 -17.79 28.80
C TYR A 458 5.55 -17.97 30.26
N GLU A 459 4.78 -17.57 31.25
CA GLU A 459 5.00 -17.96 32.64
C GLU A 459 5.04 -19.48 32.83
N GLN A 460 4.30 -20.22 31.98
CA GLN A 460 4.31 -21.67 31.95
C GLN A 460 5.54 -22.25 31.23
N VAL A 461 6.27 -21.43 30.51
CA VAL A 461 7.41 -21.83 29.69
C VAL A 461 8.74 -21.50 30.38
N VAL A 462 8.85 -20.25 30.89
CA VAL A 462 10.10 -19.73 31.46
C VAL A 462 10.51 -20.56 32.70
N GLY A 463 9.60 -20.75 33.65
CA GLY A 463 9.87 -21.56 34.83
C GLY A 463 9.74 -23.07 34.55
N PRO A 464 8.53 -23.60 34.27
CA PRO A 464 8.25 -25.03 34.20
C PRO A 464 8.99 -25.76 33.06
N LEU A 465 9.20 -25.14 31.90
CA LEU A 465 9.87 -25.78 30.78
C LEU A 465 11.34 -25.36 30.64
N GLY A 466 11.81 -24.40 31.45
CA GLY A 466 13.18 -23.92 31.42
C GLY A 466 13.63 -23.33 30.07
N ARG A 467 12.73 -22.65 29.34
CA ARG A 467 13.04 -22.00 28.07
C ARG A 467 12.92 -20.50 28.20
N PRO A 468 13.91 -19.73 27.71
CA PRO A 468 13.85 -18.29 27.81
C PRO A 468 12.73 -17.72 26.91
N CYS A 469 12.09 -16.67 27.40
CA CYS A 469 11.16 -15.86 26.64
C CYS A 469 11.59 -14.39 26.65
N ARG A 470 11.68 -13.78 25.48
CA ARG A 470 11.98 -12.36 25.34
C ARG A 470 10.69 -11.60 25.02
N ILE A 471 10.38 -10.59 25.84
CA ILE A 471 9.23 -9.73 25.65
C ILE A 471 9.62 -8.61 24.68
N TYR A 472 8.88 -8.46 23.58
CA TYR A 472 8.93 -7.30 22.71
C TYR A 472 8.21 -6.17 23.40
N ALA A 473 8.94 -5.13 23.77
CA ALA A 473 8.52 -4.09 24.70
C ALA A 473 8.47 -2.72 24.04
N PRO A 474 7.30 -2.26 23.57
CA PRO A 474 7.14 -0.93 23.00
C PRO A 474 7.37 0.17 24.05
N VAL A 475 8.07 1.22 23.64
CA VAL A 475 8.40 2.38 24.47
C VAL A 475 8.06 3.66 23.71
N GLY A 476 7.25 4.50 24.28
CA GLY A 476 6.89 5.77 23.66
C GLY A 476 5.59 6.36 24.19
N THR A 477 5.32 7.59 23.77
CA THR A 477 4.11 8.32 24.13
C THR A 477 2.94 7.94 23.22
N HIS A 478 1.75 8.38 23.60
CA HIS A 478 0.54 8.18 22.82
C HIS A 478 0.63 8.72 21.37
N GLU A 479 1.45 9.73 21.10
CA GLU A 479 1.61 10.31 19.77
C GLU A 479 2.25 9.35 18.75
N THR A 480 3.09 8.42 19.20
CA THR A 480 3.78 7.44 18.37
C THR A 480 3.16 6.04 18.43
N LEU A 481 2.15 5.85 19.29
CA LEU A 481 1.56 4.56 19.59
C LEU A 481 0.57 4.06 18.52
N LEU A 482 -0.04 4.96 17.74
CA LEU A 482 -1.21 4.66 16.92
C LEU A 482 -1.04 3.47 15.97
N ALA A 483 -0.04 3.50 15.11
CA ALA A 483 0.19 2.43 14.14
C ALA A 483 0.42 1.07 14.81
N TYR A 484 1.17 1.06 15.91
CA TYR A 484 1.39 -0.14 16.71
C TYR A 484 0.09 -0.63 17.36
N LEU A 485 -0.68 0.26 17.98
CA LEU A 485 -1.93 -0.06 18.67
C LEU A 485 -2.97 -0.67 17.73
N VAL A 486 -3.17 -0.06 16.55
CA VAL A 486 -4.12 -0.55 15.55
C VAL A 486 -3.80 -1.98 15.15
N ARG A 487 -2.53 -2.29 14.85
CA ARG A 487 -2.13 -3.67 14.51
C ARG A 487 -2.36 -4.65 15.66
N ARG A 488 -2.11 -4.24 16.91
CA ARG A 488 -2.37 -5.09 18.10
C ARG A 488 -3.85 -5.34 18.31
N LEU A 489 -4.67 -4.33 18.10
CA LEU A 489 -6.11 -4.44 18.24
C LEU A 489 -6.71 -5.35 17.14
N LEU A 490 -6.25 -5.22 15.90
CA LEU A 490 -6.63 -6.10 14.79
C LEU A 490 -6.21 -7.55 15.06
N GLU A 491 -5.01 -7.78 15.56
CA GLU A 491 -4.51 -9.11 15.91
C GLU A 491 -5.34 -9.74 17.05
N ASN A 492 -5.61 -8.99 18.11
CA ASN A 492 -6.39 -9.47 19.26
C ASN A 492 -7.86 -9.65 18.94
N GLY A 493 -8.44 -8.78 18.09
CA GLY A 493 -9.85 -8.82 17.69
C GLY A 493 -10.15 -9.86 16.61
N ALA A 494 -9.15 -10.43 15.95
CA ALA A 494 -9.38 -11.45 14.94
C ALA A 494 -10.01 -12.70 15.55
N ASN A 495 -11.16 -13.13 15.03
CA ASN A 495 -11.89 -14.32 15.47
C ASN A 495 -11.06 -15.61 15.42
N THR A 496 -9.96 -15.61 14.66
CA THR A 496 -9.01 -16.73 14.51
C THR A 496 -7.82 -16.64 15.46
N SER A 497 -7.66 -15.54 16.21
CA SER A 497 -6.57 -15.36 17.17
C SER A 497 -6.69 -16.33 18.34
N PHE A 498 -5.57 -17.00 18.71
CA PHE A 498 -5.55 -17.86 19.89
C PHE A 498 -5.90 -17.08 21.17
N VAL A 499 -5.39 -15.85 21.30
CA VAL A 499 -5.63 -14.98 22.46
C VAL A 499 -7.12 -14.63 22.60
N ASN A 500 -7.83 -14.43 21.52
CA ASN A 500 -9.28 -14.20 21.53
C ASN A 500 -10.05 -15.51 21.83
N ARG A 501 -9.71 -16.58 21.11
CA ARG A 501 -10.41 -17.88 21.22
C ARG A 501 -10.25 -18.59 22.57
N ILE A 502 -9.11 -18.41 23.27
CA ILE A 502 -8.88 -19.02 24.58
C ILE A 502 -9.85 -18.50 25.65
N ALA A 503 -10.29 -17.25 25.50
CA ALA A 503 -11.24 -16.61 26.40
C ALA A 503 -12.69 -17.00 26.15
N ASP A 504 -13.02 -17.55 24.99
CA ASP A 504 -14.36 -18.00 24.62
C ASP A 504 -14.63 -19.40 25.17
N PRO A 505 -15.55 -19.55 26.16
CA PRO A 505 -15.86 -20.84 26.74
C PRO A 505 -16.59 -21.80 25.80
N THR A 506 -17.15 -21.32 24.70
CA THR A 506 -17.87 -22.14 23.72
C THR A 506 -16.92 -22.91 22.80
N ILE A 507 -15.68 -22.48 22.69
CA ILE A 507 -14.65 -23.15 21.88
C ILE A 507 -14.00 -24.27 22.72
N SER A 508 -13.98 -25.50 22.22
CA SER A 508 -13.35 -26.62 22.92
C SER A 508 -11.82 -26.45 23.01
N LEU A 509 -11.19 -27.08 23.98
CA LEU A 509 -9.72 -27.06 24.11
C LEU A 509 -9.07 -27.76 22.92
N GLU A 510 -9.65 -28.84 22.41
CA GLU A 510 -9.20 -29.53 21.21
C GLU A 510 -9.14 -28.62 20.00
N ALA A 511 -10.20 -27.83 19.75
CA ALA A 511 -10.26 -26.87 18.65
C ALA A 511 -9.27 -25.69 18.79
N LEU A 512 -8.80 -25.41 20.02
CA LEU A 512 -7.78 -24.38 20.27
C LEU A 512 -6.37 -24.85 19.96
N VAL A 513 -6.13 -26.16 20.10
CA VAL A 513 -4.79 -26.76 19.97
C VAL A 513 -4.69 -27.71 18.77
N GLU A 514 -5.58 -27.53 17.78
CA GLU A 514 -5.58 -28.30 16.55
C GLU A 514 -4.25 -28.13 15.79
N ASP A 515 -3.74 -29.25 15.23
CA ASP A 515 -2.53 -29.24 14.41
C ASP A 515 -2.82 -28.56 13.07
N PRO A 516 -2.13 -27.47 12.70
CA PRO A 516 -2.34 -26.80 11.42
C PRO A 516 -2.05 -27.66 10.19
N VAL A 517 -1.16 -28.67 10.29
CA VAL A 517 -0.91 -29.63 9.20
C VAL A 517 -2.16 -30.47 8.96
N ALA A 518 -2.75 -31.04 10.03
CA ALA A 518 -3.97 -31.82 9.92
C ALA A 518 -5.15 -30.97 9.42
N THR A 519 -5.27 -29.74 9.90
CA THR A 519 -6.29 -28.77 9.42
C THR A 519 -6.19 -28.55 7.93
N VAL A 520 -4.98 -28.28 7.39
CA VAL A 520 -4.77 -28.02 5.96
C VAL A 520 -5.00 -29.27 5.13
N GLU A 521 -4.61 -30.45 5.59
CA GLU A 521 -4.88 -31.71 4.91
C GLU A 521 -6.38 -32.01 4.84
N HIS A 522 -7.08 -31.77 5.93
CA HIS A 522 -8.52 -31.93 5.97
C HIS A 522 -9.23 -30.96 5.00
N MET A 523 -8.81 -29.69 4.98
CA MET A 523 -9.29 -28.70 4.00
C MET A 523 -9.05 -29.18 2.56
N GLY A 524 -7.82 -29.66 2.26
CA GLY A 524 -7.48 -30.18 0.95
C GLY A 524 -8.32 -31.39 0.52
N ALA A 525 -8.63 -32.29 1.47
CA ALA A 525 -9.51 -33.42 1.21
C ALA A 525 -10.97 -32.98 0.93
N GLN A 526 -11.46 -31.97 1.59
CA GLN A 526 -12.80 -31.43 1.35
C GLN A 526 -12.92 -30.64 0.04
N GLU A 527 -11.90 -29.87 -0.30
CA GLU A 527 -11.87 -28.97 -1.45
C GLU A 527 -11.30 -29.64 -2.73
N GLY A 528 -10.79 -30.86 -2.62
CA GLY A 528 -10.22 -31.65 -3.73
C GLY A 528 -8.77 -31.30 -4.08
N ALA A 529 -8.17 -30.26 -3.47
CA ALA A 529 -6.77 -29.89 -3.65
C ALA A 529 -6.24 -29.11 -2.43
N VAL A 530 -4.96 -29.33 -2.12
CA VAL A 530 -4.26 -28.59 -1.08
C VAL A 530 -3.77 -27.23 -1.62
N GLY A 531 -3.92 -26.19 -0.81
CA GLY A 531 -3.37 -24.88 -1.12
C GLY A 531 -4.29 -23.98 -1.95
N LEU A 532 -5.58 -24.28 -2.03
CA LEU A 532 -6.52 -23.38 -2.69
C LEU A 532 -6.61 -22.06 -1.92
N PRO A 533 -6.67 -20.91 -2.62
CA PRO A 533 -6.82 -19.61 -1.98
C PRO A 533 -8.15 -19.52 -1.21
N HIS A 534 -8.23 -18.52 -0.33
CA HIS A 534 -9.46 -18.30 0.45
C HIS A 534 -10.63 -17.93 -0.47
N PRO A 535 -11.79 -18.64 -0.42
CA PRO A 535 -12.86 -18.46 -1.40
C PRO A 535 -13.54 -17.09 -1.37
N ALA A 536 -13.47 -16.36 -0.24
CA ALA A 536 -14.00 -15.01 -0.12
C ALA A 536 -12.97 -13.92 -0.44
N ILE A 537 -11.75 -14.27 -0.83
CA ILE A 537 -10.70 -13.31 -1.23
C ILE A 537 -10.39 -13.55 -2.70
N ALA A 538 -11.01 -12.74 -3.56
CA ALA A 538 -10.78 -12.83 -4.99
C ALA A 538 -9.32 -12.50 -5.32
N LEU A 539 -8.69 -13.23 -6.24
CA LEU A 539 -7.39 -12.84 -6.79
C LEU A 539 -7.49 -11.45 -7.45
N PRO A 540 -6.39 -10.66 -7.49
CA PRO A 540 -6.44 -9.30 -8.03
C PRO A 540 -7.05 -9.19 -9.43
N ALA A 541 -6.77 -10.14 -10.32
CA ALA A 541 -7.36 -10.17 -11.66
C ALA A 541 -8.88 -10.40 -11.67
N ALA A 542 -9.42 -11.07 -10.64
CA ALA A 542 -10.83 -11.48 -10.56
C ALA A 542 -11.69 -10.59 -9.64
N LEU A 543 -11.23 -9.39 -9.29
CA LEU A 543 -11.90 -8.47 -8.36
C LEU A 543 -13.36 -8.14 -8.75
N TYR A 544 -13.62 -8.07 -10.05
CA TYR A 544 -14.96 -7.74 -10.60
C TYR A 544 -15.80 -8.98 -10.95
N GLY A 545 -15.38 -10.15 -10.43
CA GLY A 545 -16.08 -11.42 -10.64
C GLY A 545 -16.20 -11.77 -12.12
N THR A 546 -17.43 -12.10 -12.56
CA THR A 546 -17.73 -12.47 -13.95
C THR A 546 -17.98 -11.29 -14.88
N GLN A 547 -18.00 -10.06 -14.35
CA GLN A 547 -18.31 -8.88 -15.15
C GLN A 547 -17.17 -8.51 -16.09
N ARG A 548 -15.95 -8.44 -15.56
CA ARG A 548 -14.72 -8.14 -16.31
C ARG A 548 -13.48 -8.52 -15.50
N LEU A 549 -12.36 -8.67 -16.19
CA LEU A 549 -11.06 -8.76 -15.51
C LEU A 549 -10.59 -7.39 -15.04
N ASN A 550 -9.89 -7.36 -13.91
CA ASN A 550 -9.12 -6.19 -13.49
C ASN A 550 -7.86 -6.06 -14.33
N SER A 551 -7.39 -4.84 -14.56
CA SER A 551 -6.15 -4.58 -15.30
C SER A 551 -4.92 -5.07 -14.54
N ARG A 552 -3.95 -5.62 -15.28
CA ARG A 552 -2.68 -6.11 -14.73
C ARG A 552 -1.73 -4.95 -14.47
N GLY A 553 -1.05 -4.98 -13.32
CA GLY A 553 0.00 -4.04 -12.97
C GLY A 553 1.40 -4.66 -12.98
N LEU A 554 2.40 -3.85 -12.65
CA LEU A 554 3.79 -4.27 -12.47
C LEU A 554 4.28 -3.92 -11.07
N ASP A 555 5.06 -4.82 -10.47
CA ASP A 555 5.68 -4.59 -9.17
C ASP A 555 7.06 -3.93 -9.34
N LEU A 556 7.12 -2.63 -9.10
CA LEU A 556 8.35 -1.84 -9.16
C LEU A 556 9.27 -2.02 -7.93
N ALA A 557 8.90 -2.88 -6.99
CA ALA A 557 9.74 -3.27 -5.86
C ALA A 557 10.34 -4.68 -6.02
N ASN A 558 9.95 -5.41 -7.07
CA ASN A 558 10.44 -6.76 -7.35
C ASN A 558 11.58 -6.71 -8.37
N ASP A 559 12.75 -7.21 -8.01
CA ASP A 559 13.97 -7.12 -8.84
C ASP A 559 13.85 -7.89 -10.19
N ASP A 560 13.09 -8.98 -10.25
CA ASP A 560 12.84 -9.67 -11.52
C ASP A 560 11.96 -8.84 -12.45
N SER A 561 10.89 -8.25 -11.90
CA SER A 561 10.03 -7.32 -12.65
C SER A 561 10.83 -6.13 -13.17
N LEU A 562 11.69 -5.54 -12.34
CA LEU A 562 12.54 -4.41 -12.73
C LEU A 562 13.55 -4.82 -13.81
N ARG A 563 14.15 -6.00 -13.71
CA ARG A 563 15.11 -6.49 -14.70
C ARG A 563 14.44 -6.73 -16.06
N LEU A 564 13.29 -7.38 -16.06
CA LEU A 564 12.50 -7.62 -17.28
C LEU A 564 12.03 -6.30 -17.92
N LEU A 565 11.53 -5.39 -17.10
CA LEU A 565 11.13 -4.07 -17.57
C LEU A 565 12.33 -3.30 -18.15
N GLY A 566 13.46 -3.27 -17.45
CA GLY A 566 14.68 -2.61 -17.93
C GLY A 566 15.18 -3.17 -19.27
N GLN A 567 15.13 -4.51 -19.45
CA GLN A 567 15.47 -5.15 -20.72
C GLN A 567 14.50 -4.73 -21.85
N ALA A 568 13.20 -4.73 -21.59
CA ALA A 568 12.19 -4.30 -22.56
C ALA A 568 12.35 -2.82 -22.93
N LEU A 569 12.60 -1.96 -21.94
CA LEU A 569 12.86 -0.53 -22.16
C LEU A 569 14.12 -0.30 -23.01
N GLN A 570 15.20 -1.06 -22.78
CA GLN A 570 16.42 -0.98 -23.59
C GLN A 570 16.19 -1.46 -25.04
N ALA A 571 15.41 -2.53 -25.23
CA ALA A 571 15.07 -3.03 -26.56
C ALA A 571 14.29 -2.01 -27.40
N THR A 572 13.47 -1.19 -26.76
CA THR A 572 12.61 -0.18 -27.41
C THR A 572 13.19 1.24 -27.39
N ALA A 573 14.37 1.44 -26.76
CA ALA A 573 14.98 2.77 -26.57
C ALA A 573 15.24 3.53 -27.87
N HIS A 574 15.54 2.81 -28.94
CA HIS A 574 15.85 3.35 -30.27
C HIS A 574 14.74 3.08 -31.28
N GLU A 575 13.53 2.75 -30.82
CA GLU A 575 12.39 2.56 -31.69
C GLU A 575 12.01 3.91 -32.36
N ASP A 576 11.79 3.84 -33.67
CA ASP A 576 11.46 5.01 -34.48
C ASP A 576 9.94 5.22 -34.45
N TRP A 577 9.48 6.13 -33.60
CA TRP A 577 8.07 6.37 -33.38
C TRP A 577 7.51 7.36 -34.41
N HIS A 578 6.40 6.98 -35.05
CA HIS A 578 5.72 7.83 -36.01
C HIS A 578 4.21 7.90 -35.79
N ALA A 579 3.67 9.11 -35.83
CA ALA A 579 2.25 9.38 -35.88
C ALA A 579 1.90 10.18 -37.16
N GLY A 580 0.67 10.03 -37.60
CA GLY A 580 0.12 10.77 -38.73
C GLY A 580 -1.36 10.45 -38.89
N PRO A 581 -2.01 10.99 -39.95
CA PRO A 581 -3.39 10.61 -40.21
C PRO A 581 -3.50 9.12 -40.47
N MET A 582 -4.26 8.44 -39.62
CA MET A 582 -4.54 7.00 -39.77
C MET A 582 -5.96 6.82 -40.28
N LEU A 583 -6.10 6.70 -41.57
CA LEU A 583 -7.36 6.66 -42.30
C LEU A 583 -7.64 5.28 -42.88
N ALA A 584 -8.90 4.94 -43.15
CA ALA A 584 -9.25 3.73 -43.86
C ALA A 584 -8.75 3.71 -45.30
N ALA A 585 -8.78 4.86 -45.98
CA ALA A 585 -8.18 5.07 -47.29
C ALA A 585 -7.30 6.33 -47.23
N ALA A 586 -6.03 6.17 -47.55
CA ALA A 586 -5.07 7.27 -47.57
C ALA A 586 -5.41 8.30 -48.67
N THR A 587 -5.26 9.59 -48.39
CA THR A 587 -5.52 10.68 -49.36
C THR A 587 -4.35 10.94 -50.30
N GLY A 588 -3.14 10.45 -49.94
CA GLY A 588 -1.90 10.82 -50.62
C GLY A 588 -1.39 12.22 -50.29
N ALA A 589 -2.17 13.03 -49.56
CA ALA A 589 -1.73 14.29 -49.01
C ALA A 589 -0.65 14.09 -47.94
N GLN A 590 0.38 14.91 -47.96
CA GLN A 590 1.47 14.80 -46.98
C GLN A 590 1.67 16.15 -46.25
N GLY A 591 1.34 16.19 -44.99
CA GLY A 591 1.78 17.25 -44.09
C GLY A 591 3.31 17.19 -43.87
N GLU A 592 3.90 18.33 -43.51
CA GLU A 592 5.31 18.36 -43.10
C GLU A 592 5.49 17.62 -41.79
N PRO A 593 6.55 16.78 -41.65
CA PRO A 593 6.84 16.14 -40.40
C PRO A 593 7.34 17.14 -39.34
N ALA A 594 6.89 16.99 -38.10
CA ALA A 594 7.36 17.73 -36.96
C ALA A 594 7.95 16.75 -35.91
N ASP A 595 9.01 17.17 -35.24
CA ASP A 595 9.66 16.37 -34.22
C ASP A 595 8.84 16.39 -32.91
N VAL A 596 8.68 15.23 -32.30
CA VAL A 596 8.13 15.07 -30.94
C VAL A 596 9.30 14.93 -29.99
N LEU A 597 9.45 15.89 -29.09
CA LEU A 597 10.59 15.98 -28.18
C LEU A 597 10.21 15.55 -26.75
N ASN A 598 11.18 15.01 -26.04
CA ASN A 598 11.01 14.70 -24.61
C ASN A 598 10.92 16.01 -23.80
N PRO A 599 9.82 16.23 -23.04
CA PRO A 599 9.66 17.47 -22.28
C PRO A 599 10.69 17.63 -21.14
N ALA A 600 11.34 16.55 -20.71
CA ALA A 600 12.41 16.61 -19.72
C ALA A 600 13.78 16.96 -20.32
N ASP A 601 13.99 16.69 -21.61
CA ASP A 601 15.24 16.99 -22.32
C ASP A 601 14.98 17.14 -23.83
N HIS A 602 14.81 18.33 -24.32
CA HIS A 602 14.50 18.63 -25.74
C HIS A 602 15.57 18.17 -26.74
N ARG A 603 16.72 17.67 -26.29
CA ARG A 603 17.72 17.02 -27.16
C ARG A 603 17.34 15.57 -27.51
N ASP A 604 16.41 14.98 -26.72
CA ASP A 604 15.92 13.63 -26.93
C ASP A 604 14.68 13.69 -27.86
N MET A 605 14.91 13.43 -29.15
CA MET A 605 13.84 13.26 -30.13
C MET A 605 13.18 11.90 -29.92
N VAL A 606 11.91 11.91 -29.53
CA VAL A 606 11.13 10.70 -29.26
C VAL A 606 10.64 10.06 -30.55
N GLY A 607 10.19 10.87 -31.50
CA GLY A 607 9.67 10.44 -32.78
C GLY A 607 9.20 11.61 -33.63
N GLN A 608 8.40 11.34 -34.66
CA GLN A 608 7.87 12.35 -35.55
C GLN A 608 6.37 12.23 -35.73
N VAL A 609 5.72 13.38 -35.93
CA VAL A 609 4.29 13.47 -36.25
C VAL A 609 4.08 14.22 -37.54
N ARG A 610 3.11 13.75 -38.35
CA ARG A 610 2.56 14.53 -39.50
C ARG A 610 1.16 14.93 -39.15
N GLU A 611 0.86 16.22 -39.29
CA GLU A 611 -0.50 16.74 -39.04
C GLU A 611 -1.44 16.38 -40.17
N ALA A 612 -2.73 16.21 -39.85
CA ALA A 612 -3.78 15.99 -40.82
C ALA A 612 -4.03 17.23 -41.69
N THR A 613 -4.09 17.05 -42.97
CA THR A 613 -4.45 18.11 -43.91
C THR A 613 -5.99 18.28 -43.99
N PRO A 614 -6.51 19.38 -44.53
CA PRO A 614 -7.95 19.51 -44.79
C PRO A 614 -8.53 18.39 -45.69
N ALA A 615 -7.74 17.82 -46.60
CA ALA A 615 -8.15 16.68 -47.40
C ALA A 615 -8.26 15.39 -46.57
N ASP A 616 -7.38 15.22 -45.58
CA ASP A 616 -7.46 14.11 -44.64
C ASP A 616 -8.70 14.19 -43.76
N VAL A 617 -9.02 15.40 -43.24
CA VAL A 617 -10.24 15.65 -42.45
C VAL A 617 -11.49 15.33 -43.27
N GLU A 618 -11.60 15.81 -44.53
CA GLU A 618 -12.75 15.54 -45.39
C GLU A 618 -12.87 14.04 -45.71
N SER A 619 -11.76 13.38 -46.01
CA SER A 619 -11.73 11.92 -46.26
C SER A 619 -12.15 11.13 -45.03
N ALA A 620 -11.63 11.48 -43.85
CA ALA A 620 -11.95 10.79 -42.58
C ALA A 620 -13.45 10.92 -42.23
N VAL A 621 -14.01 12.10 -42.35
CA VAL A 621 -15.44 12.35 -42.07
C VAL A 621 -16.32 11.56 -43.02
N SER A 622 -15.99 11.58 -44.31
CA SER A 622 -16.72 10.83 -45.37
C SER A 622 -16.68 9.33 -45.14
N GLN A 623 -15.50 8.79 -44.73
CA GLN A 623 -15.34 7.36 -44.41
C GLN A 623 -16.10 6.99 -43.15
N ALA A 624 -16.09 7.83 -42.10
CA ALA A 624 -16.83 7.60 -40.88
C ALA A 624 -18.35 7.61 -41.10
N GLU A 625 -18.85 8.57 -41.91
CA GLU A 625 -20.24 8.61 -42.34
C GLU A 625 -20.63 7.35 -43.13
N GLY A 626 -19.78 6.92 -44.08
CA GLY A 626 -20.02 5.73 -44.90
C GLY A 626 -20.10 4.43 -44.15
N ILE A 627 -19.35 4.28 -43.03
CA ILE A 627 -19.41 3.04 -42.21
C ILE A 627 -20.45 3.12 -41.09
N ALA A 628 -21.00 4.28 -40.77
CA ALA A 628 -21.82 4.50 -39.58
C ALA A 628 -22.98 3.47 -39.44
N ALA A 629 -23.72 3.24 -40.53
CA ALA A 629 -24.83 2.30 -40.53
C ALA A 629 -24.37 0.84 -40.30
N ALA A 630 -23.28 0.42 -40.95
CA ALA A 630 -22.73 -0.94 -40.76
C ALA A 630 -22.15 -1.15 -39.37
N TRP A 631 -21.42 -0.17 -38.83
CA TRP A 631 -20.87 -0.24 -37.50
C TRP A 631 -21.96 -0.24 -36.41
N ALA A 632 -22.99 0.57 -36.55
CA ALA A 632 -24.16 0.61 -35.67
C ALA A 632 -24.92 -0.74 -35.68
N ALA A 633 -24.99 -1.41 -36.85
CA ALA A 633 -25.63 -2.71 -37.01
C ALA A 633 -24.78 -3.88 -36.45
N THR A 634 -23.48 -3.69 -36.24
CA THR A 634 -22.62 -4.71 -35.62
C THR A 634 -23.15 -5.05 -34.23
N PRO A 635 -23.34 -6.34 -33.89
CA PRO A 635 -23.85 -6.73 -32.57
C PRO A 635 -23.00 -6.17 -31.43
N PRO A 636 -23.61 -5.68 -30.32
CA PRO A 636 -22.87 -5.15 -29.17
C PRO A 636 -21.80 -6.12 -28.62
N ALA A 637 -22.13 -7.41 -28.60
CA ALA A 637 -21.20 -8.45 -28.15
C ALA A 637 -19.95 -8.59 -29.05
N GLU A 638 -20.07 -8.36 -30.37
CA GLU A 638 -18.92 -8.38 -31.29
C GLU A 638 -18.05 -7.14 -31.08
N ARG A 639 -18.67 -5.94 -30.93
CA ARG A 639 -17.95 -4.71 -30.58
C ARG A 639 -17.21 -4.87 -29.24
N ALA A 640 -17.86 -5.48 -28.25
CA ALA A 640 -17.26 -5.76 -26.94
C ALA A 640 -16.01 -6.69 -27.07
N THR A 641 -16.09 -7.74 -27.87
CA THR A 641 -14.98 -8.68 -28.10
C THR A 641 -13.76 -7.98 -28.71
N MET A 642 -13.97 -7.05 -29.64
CA MET A 642 -12.87 -6.26 -30.21
C MET A 642 -12.21 -5.35 -29.18
N LEU A 643 -12.99 -4.72 -28.29
CA LEU A 643 -12.47 -3.86 -27.22
C LEU A 643 -11.70 -4.69 -26.16
N GLU A 644 -12.20 -5.87 -25.80
CA GLU A 644 -11.49 -6.79 -24.91
C GLU A 644 -10.15 -7.23 -25.51
N ARG A 645 -10.11 -7.54 -26.81
CA ARG A 645 -8.85 -7.89 -27.48
C ARG A 645 -7.88 -6.70 -27.53
N ALA A 646 -8.37 -5.48 -27.71
CA ALA A 646 -7.53 -4.27 -27.61
C ALA A 646 -6.94 -4.09 -26.22
N ALA A 647 -7.73 -4.40 -25.16
CA ALA A 647 -7.25 -4.38 -23.78
C ALA A 647 -6.12 -5.38 -23.54
N GLU A 648 -6.24 -6.60 -24.07
CA GLU A 648 -5.18 -7.62 -24.01
C GLU A 648 -3.89 -7.13 -24.70
N LEU A 649 -4.01 -6.55 -25.90
CA LEU A 649 -2.86 -6.00 -26.64
C LEU A 649 -2.16 -4.88 -25.87
N LEU A 650 -2.90 -3.99 -25.18
CA LEU A 650 -2.32 -2.97 -24.34
C LEU A 650 -1.53 -3.57 -23.17
N GLU A 651 -2.04 -4.61 -22.51
CA GLU A 651 -1.33 -5.31 -21.45
C GLU A 651 -0.08 -6.05 -21.97
N GLU A 652 -0.18 -6.71 -23.10
CA GLU A 652 0.95 -7.39 -23.76
C GLU A 652 2.08 -6.41 -24.11
N GLN A 653 1.72 -5.19 -24.55
CA GLN A 653 2.65 -4.14 -24.98
C GLN A 653 3.00 -3.15 -23.84
N MET A 654 2.55 -3.39 -22.60
CA MET A 654 2.74 -2.45 -21.49
C MET A 654 4.18 -1.95 -21.37
N PRO A 655 5.25 -2.79 -21.33
CA PRO A 655 6.61 -2.28 -21.17
C PRO A 655 7.03 -1.30 -22.27
N ARG A 656 6.62 -1.55 -23.52
CA ARG A 656 6.88 -0.68 -24.67
C ARG A 656 6.17 0.67 -24.52
N LEU A 657 4.91 0.65 -24.08
CA LEU A 657 4.11 1.85 -23.84
C LEU A 657 4.66 2.67 -22.67
N LEU A 658 5.17 2.02 -21.61
CA LEU A 658 5.79 2.72 -20.48
C LEU A 658 7.00 3.56 -20.93
N GLY A 659 7.83 3.02 -21.81
CA GLY A 659 8.98 3.74 -22.36
C GLY A 659 8.56 4.94 -23.18
N LEU A 660 7.51 4.80 -24.01
CA LEU A 660 6.96 5.89 -24.80
C LEU A 660 6.35 6.99 -23.91
N LEU A 661 5.50 6.62 -22.94
CA LEU A 661 4.84 7.56 -22.01
C LEU A 661 5.85 8.34 -21.16
N ALA A 662 6.94 7.72 -20.74
CA ALA A 662 7.98 8.38 -19.99
C ALA A 662 8.71 9.45 -20.83
N ARG A 663 8.93 9.20 -22.12
CA ARG A 663 9.64 10.11 -23.04
C ARG A 663 8.72 11.15 -23.66
N GLU A 664 7.54 10.77 -24.17
CA GLU A 664 6.62 11.68 -24.85
C GLU A 664 5.85 12.59 -23.89
N ALA A 665 5.35 12.03 -22.77
CA ALA A 665 4.49 12.72 -21.82
C ALA A 665 5.18 13.09 -20.50
N GLY A 666 6.46 12.75 -20.33
CA GLY A 666 7.19 13.03 -19.09
C GLY A 666 6.62 12.31 -17.86
N LYS A 667 6.01 11.14 -18.04
CA LYS A 667 5.39 10.38 -16.95
C LYS A 667 6.41 9.52 -16.19
N THR A 668 6.32 9.48 -14.85
CA THR A 668 7.05 8.48 -14.06
C THR A 668 6.53 7.08 -14.39
N TYR A 669 7.31 6.03 -14.12
CA TYR A 669 6.86 4.66 -14.40
C TYR A 669 5.62 4.27 -13.61
N ALA A 670 5.49 4.73 -12.36
CA ALA A 670 4.27 4.51 -11.58
C ALA A 670 3.04 5.13 -12.27
N ASN A 671 3.16 6.37 -12.74
CA ASN A 671 2.10 7.05 -13.47
C ASN A 671 1.81 6.41 -14.83
N ALA A 672 2.85 5.96 -15.53
CA ALA A 672 2.69 5.29 -16.83
C ALA A 672 2.01 3.92 -16.69
N ILE A 673 2.31 3.15 -15.63
CA ILE A 673 1.59 1.91 -15.32
C ILE A 673 0.11 2.20 -15.03
N ALA A 674 -0.18 3.21 -14.22
CA ALA A 674 -1.55 3.62 -13.94
C ALA A 674 -2.29 4.02 -15.21
N GLU A 675 -1.63 4.74 -16.12
CA GLU A 675 -2.14 5.17 -17.42
C GLU A 675 -2.55 3.99 -18.30
N VAL A 676 -1.65 3.00 -18.47
CA VAL A 676 -1.95 1.80 -19.28
C VAL A 676 -3.08 1.00 -18.64
N ARG A 677 -3.06 0.82 -17.31
CA ARG A 677 -4.10 0.11 -16.58
C ARG A 677 -5.47 0.76 -16.72
N GLU A 678 -5.54 2.07 -16.61
CA GLU A 678 -6.77 2.82 -16.78
C GLU A 678 -7.33 2.68 -18.21
N ALA A 679 -6.48 2.73 -19.23
CA ALA A 679 -6.87 2.47 -20.62
C ALA A 679 -7.45 1.06 -20.80
N VAL A 680 -6.81 0.06 -20.24
CA VAL A 680 -7.28 -1.34 -20.25
C VAL A 680 -8.64 -1.46 -19.53
N ASP A 681 -8.76 -0.84 -18.36
CA ASP A 681 -10.00 -0.88 -17.59
C ASP A 681 -11.15 -0.15 -18.29
N PHE A 682 -10.91 0.95 -19.00
CA PHE A 682 -11.93 1.60 -19.84
C PHE A 682 -12.41 0.67 -20.95
N LEU A 683 -11.49 0.02 -21.68
CA LEU A 683 -11.86 -0.94 -22.75
C LEU A 683 -12.72 -2.07 -22.22
N ARG A 684 -12.32 -2.69 -21.10
CA ARG A 684 -13.06 -3.80 -20.47
C ARG A 684 -14.38 -3.35 -19.87
N PHE A 685 -14.44 -2.15 -19.28
CA PHE A 685 -15.64 -1.58 -18.70
C PHE A 685 -16.72 -1.33 -19.76
N TYR A 686 -16.38 -0.62 -20.84
CA TYR A 686 -17.31 -0.33 -21.92
C TYR A 686 -17.69 -1.58 -22.73
N ALA A 687 -16.77 -2.54 -22.85
CA ALA A 687 -17.07 -3.85 -23.45
C ALA A 687 -18.12 -4.60 -22.60
N ALA A 688 -17.96 -4.62 -21.29
CA ALA A 688 -18.91 -5.27 -20.38
C ALA A 688 -20.29 -4.59 -20.44
N GLN A 689 -20.35 -3.25 -20.45
CA GLN A 689 -21.59 -2.52 -20.61
C GLN A 689 -22.27 -2.82 -21.97
N ALA A 690 -21.50 -2.79 -23.07
CA ALA A 690 -22.05 -3.10 -24.40
C ALA A 690 -22.64 -4.51 -24.45
N ARG A 691 -21.95 -5.49 -23.86
CA ARG A 691 -22.40 -6.90 -23.85
C ARG A 691 -23.65 -7.12 -22.99
N ASN A 692 -23.72 -6.48 -21.81
CA ASN A 692 -24.74 -6.78 -20.81
C ASN A 692 -25.97 -5.88 -20.93
N ASP A 693 -25.79 -4.61 -21.33
CA ASP A 693 -26.83 -3.59 -21.20
C ASP A 693 -27.35 -3.11 -22.57
N PHE A 694 -26.59 -3.29 -23.65
CA PHE A 694 -26.94 -2.75 -24.96
C PHE A 694 -27.59 -3.79 -25.87
N SER A 695 -28.60 -3.35 -26.63
CA SER A 695 -29.20 -4.04 -27.74
C SER A 695 -29.37 -3.04 -28.90
N ASN A 696 -29.12 -3.45 -30.12
CA ASN A 696 -29.35 -2.58 -31.30
C ASN A 696 -30.83 -2.23 -31.49
N ASP A 697 -31.77 -2.93 -30.79
CA ASP A 697 -33.17 -2.62 -30.81
C ASP A 697 -33.53 -1.45 -29.88
N THR A 698 -32.82 -1.30 -28.78
CA THR A 698 -33.08 -0.31 -27.72
C THR A 698 -32.10 0.85 -27.69
N HIS A 699 -30.88 0.64 -28.16
CA HIS A 699 -29.81 1.62 -28.18
C HIS A 699 -29.41 1.95 -29.63
N ARG A 700 -29.56 3.20 -30.03
CA ARG A 700 -29.22 3.69 -31.35
C ARG A 700 -27.94 4.51 -31.31
N ALA A 701 -26.99 4.20 -32.19
CA ALA A 701 -25.81 5.02 -32.39
C ALA A 701 -26.20 6.41 -32.95
N LEU A 702 -25.46 7.42 -32.52
CA LEU A 702 -25.65 8.80 -33.00
C LEU A 702 -25.11 9.00 -34.42
N GLY A 703 -24.00 8.34 -34.76
CA GLY A 703 -23.25 8.54 -35.98
C GLY A 703 -21.80 8.93 -35.71
N PRO A 704 -21.09 9.57 -36.64
CA PRO A 704 -19.70 9.95 -36.42
C PRO A 704 -19.48 10.85 -35.19
N MET A 705 -18.60 10.41 -34.31
CA MET A 705 -18.24 11.12 -33.08
C MET A 705 -16.82 11.69 -33.16
N VAL A 706 -16.63 12.89 -32.70
CA VAL A 706 -15.30 13.48 -32.54
C VAL A 706 -14.86 13.31 -31.11
N CYS A 707 -13.68 12.70 -30.91
CA CYS A 707 -13.05 12.55 -29.59
C CYS A 707 -11.77 13.40 -29.55
N ILE A 708 -11.74 14.41 -28.69
CA ILE A 708 -10.60 15.31 -28.50
C ILE A 708 -10.05 15.08 -27.10
N SER A 709 -8.86 14.52 -27.01
CA SER A 709 -8.23 14.12 -25.76
C SER A 709 -7.12 15.07 -25.30
N PRO A 710 -6.82 15.09 -23.98
CA PRO A 710 -5.77 15.94 -23.43
C PRO A 710 -4.40 15.24 -23.49
N TRP A 711 -3.34 16.01 -23.28
CA TRP A 711 -1.96 15.50 -23.23
C TRP A 711 -1.58 14.86 -21.89
N ASN A 712 -2.26 15.22 -20.78
CA ASN A 712 -1.89 14.78 -19.43
C ASN A 712 -2.34 13.35 -19.07
N PHE A 713 -3.29 12.81 -19.85
CA PHE A 713 -3.69 11.40 -19.85
C PHE A 713 -3.81 10.91 -21.30
N PRO A 714 -2.66 10.86 -22.02
CA PRO A 714 -2.66 10.72 -23.47
C PRO A 714 -3.09 9.35 -23.97
N LEU A 715 -3.00 8.32 -23.11
CA LEU A 715 -3.45 6.97 -23.41
C LEU A 715 -4.79 6.67 -22.76
N ALA A 716 -4.95 6.94 -21.46
CA ALA A 716 -6.13 6.54 -20.69
C ALA A 716 -7.38 7.30 -21.15
N ILE A 717 -7.36 8.65 -21.09
CA ILE A 717 -8.54 9.44 -21.48
C ILE A 717 -8.80 9.33 -22.97
N PHE A 718 -7.75 9.30 -23.80
CA PHE A 718 -7.89 9.03 -25.24
C PHE A 718 -8.64 7.72 -25.48
N THR A 719 -8.16 6.64 -24.92
CA THR A 719 -8.76 5.30 -25.06
C THR A 719 -10.16 5.24 -24.48
N GLY A 720 -10.40 5.89 -23.34
CA GLY A 720 -11.70 5.94 -22.68
C GLY A 720 -12.78 6.58 -23.55
N GLN A 721 -12.50 7.74 -24.15
CA GLN A 721 -13.41 8.42 -25.08
C GLN A 721 -13.68 7.55 -26.32
N VAL A 722 -12.62 7.04 -26.95
CA VAL A 722 -12.72 6.20 -28.16
C VAL A 722 -13.49 4.90 -27.86
N ALA A 723 -13.18 4.22 -26.77
CA ALA A 723 -13.82 2.97 -26.38
C ALA A 723 -15.32 3.15 -26.10
N ALA A 724 -15.69 4.21 -25.39
CA ALA A 724 -17.09 4.53 -25.10
C ALA A 724 -17.92 4.75 -26.37
N ALA A 725 -17.36 5.54 -27.29
CA ALA A 725 -18.04 5.83 -28.56
C ALA A 725 -18.15 4.57 -29.45
N LEU A 726 -17.08 3.78 -29.56
CA LEU A 726 -17.07 2.51 -30.34
C LEU A 726 -18.04 1.48 -29.78
N ALA A 727 -18.04 1.31 -28.43
CA ALA A 727 -18.96 0.40 -27.74
C ALA A 727 -20.42 0.71 -28.03
N ALA A 728 -20.76 2.02 -28.08
CA ALA A 728 -22.09 2.51 -28.39
C ALA A 728 -22.44 2.43 -29.88
N GLY A 729 -21.53 1.94 -30.76
CA GLY A 729 -21.75 1.76 -32.18
C GLY A 729 -21.50 3.02 -33.03
N ASN A 730 -20.79 4.01 -32.52
CA ASN A 730 -20.44 5.24 -33.21
C ASN A 730 -19.04 5.13 -33.83
N PRO A 731 -18.86 5.48 -35.12
CA PRO A 731 -17.53 5.70 -35.69
C PRO A 731 -16.85 6.91 -35.04
N VAL A 732 -15.52 6.82 -34.85
CA VAL A 732 -14.72 7.80 -34.10
C VAL A 732 -13.70 8.49 -34.99
N LEU A 733 -13.70 9.81 -34.92
CA LEU A 733 -12.68 10.71 -35.42
C LEU A 733 -11.86 11.20 -34.24
N ALA A 734 -10.72 10.57 -33.96
CA ALA A 734 -9.93 10.77 -32.78
C ALA A 734 -8.83 11.83 -33.01
N LYS A 735 -8.90 12.92 -32.29
CA LYS A 735 -7.87 13.98 -32.30
C LYS A 735 -7.08 13.92 -30.97
N PRO A 736 -5.84 13.42 -30.96
CA PRO A 736 -5.00 13.52 -29.79
C PRO A 736 -4.54 14.94 -29.51
N ALA A 737 -4.01 15.19 -28.32
CA ALA A 737 -3.31 16.43 -28.05
C ALA A 737 -2.04 16.55 -28.90
N GLU A 738 -1.66 17.78 -29.21
CA GLU A 738 -0.51 18.10 -30.05
C GLU A 738 0.82 17.61 -29.44
N GLN A 739 0.88 17.58 -28.11
CA GLN A 739 2.06 17.19 -27.36
C GLN A 739 2.29 15.67 -27.30
N THR A 740 1.24 14.86 -27.54
CA THR A 740 1.28 13.41 -27.29
C THR A 740 0.59 12.58 -28.38
N PRO A 741 0.98 12.77 -29.66
CA PRO A 741 0.36 12.05 -30.78
C PRO A 741 0.83 10.60 -30.94
N LEU A 742 2.04 10.25 -30.46
CA LEU A 742 2.67 8.96 -30.72
C LEU A 742 1.97 7.83 -29.97
N VAL A 743 1.71 8.00 -28.69
CA VAL A 743 1.02 6.98 -27.86
C VAL A 743 -0.43 6.79 -28.32
N ALA A 744 -1.10 7.86 -28.76
CA ALA A 744 -2.44 7.79 -29.34
C ALA A 744 -2.45 6.97 -30.66
N ALA A 745 -1.41 7.13 -31.49
CA ALA A 745 -1.26 6.32 -32.70
C ALA A 745 -1.09 4.82 -32.39
N GLU A 746 -0.34 4.49 -31.33
CA GLU A 746 -0.20 3.10 -30.88
C GLU A 746 -1.55 2.53 -30.40
N ALA A 747 -2.33 3.29 -29.65
CA ALA A 747 -3.67 2.87 -29.22
C ALA A 747 -4.59 2.55 -30.43
N VAL A 748 -4.58 3.39 -31.47
CA VAL A 748 -5.36 3.15 -32.68
C VAL A 748 -4.84 1.92 -33.47
N ARG A 749 -3.52 1.72 -33.56
CA ARG A 749 -2.94 0.50 -34.15
C ARG A 749 -3.43 -0.76 -33.45
N MET A 750 -3.47 -0.75 -32.12
CA MET A 750 -3.96 -1.88 -31.32
C MET A 750 -5.46 -2.12 -31.52
N LEU A 751 -6.28 -1.08 -31.63
CA LEU A 751 -7.69 -1.20 -31.95
C LEU A 751 -7.89 -1.85 -33.36
N TRP A 752 -7.11 -1.44 -34.32
CA TRP A 752 -7.15 -2.06 -35.65
C TRP A 752 -6.69 -3.53 -35.62
N GLN A 753 -5.63 -3.84 -34.88
CA GLN A 753 -5.17 -5.22 -34.68
C GLN A 753 -6.21 -6.09 -33.97
N ALA A 754 -6.99 -5.49 -33.07
CA ALA A 754 -8.08 -6.15 -32.36
C ALA A 754 -9.33 -6.39 -33.23
N GLY A 755 -9.32 -5.93 -34.51
CA GLY A 755 -10.40 -6.14 -35.47
C GLY A 755 -11.37 -4.98 -35.63
N VAL A 756 -11.18 -3.85 -34.97
CA VAL A 756 -11.99 -2.65 -35.20
C VAL A 756 -11.76 -2.16 -36.63
N PRO A 757 -12.81 -1.99 -37.44
CA PRO A 757 -12.68 -1.52 -38.82
C PRO A 757 -11.97 -0.17 -38.89
N ARG A 758 -11.06 0.00 -39.85
CA ARG A 758 -10.27 1.24 -39.95
C ARG A 758 -11.14 2.49 -40.09
N ALA A 759 -12.28 2.40 -40.81
CA ALA A 759 -13.21 3.51 -40.94
C ALA A 759 -14.02 3.79 -39.65
N ALA A 760 -14.09 2.81 -38.72
CA ALA A 760 -14.79 2.99 -37.45
C ALA A 760 -13.93 3.73 -36.40
N VAL A 761 -12.61 3.72 -36.55
CA VAL A 761 -11.70 4.55 -35.71
C VAL A 761 -10.57 5.09 -36.59
N GLN A 762 -10.45 6.41 -36.64
CA GLN A 762 -9.46 7.10 -37.44
C GLN A 762 -8.75 8.18 -36.60
N LEU A 763 -7.42 8.28 -36.72
CA LEU A 763 -6.59 9.22 -35.96
C LEU A 763 -6.29 10.45 -36.87
N LEU A 764 -6.48 11.63 -36.29
CA LEU A 764 -6.29 12.91 -36.97
C LEU A 764 -5.45 13.84 -36.09
N PRO A 765 -4.11 13.63 -36.03
CA PRO A 765 -3.23 14.56 -35.31
C PRO A 765 -3.22 15.92 -35.96
N GLY A 766 -3.08 16.98 -35.17
CA GLY A 766 -2.98 18.37 -35.59
C GLY A 766 -3.51 19.35 -34.58
N GLN A 767 -3.39 20.64 -34.93
CA GLN A 767 -3.75 21.75 -34.04
C GLN A 767 -5.26 21.79 -33.76
N GLY A 768 -5.62 22.25 -32.57
CA GLY A 768 -7.03 22.44 -32.17
C GLY A 768 -7.78 23.40 -33.04
N GLU A 769 -7.13 24.51 -33.44
CA GLU A 769 -7.68 25.61 -34.25
C GLU A 769 -7.92 25.23 -35.69
N THR A 770 -7.22 24.24 -36.22
CA THR A 770 -7.34 23.77 -37.62
C THR A 770 -8.10 22.46 -37.69
N VAL A 771 -7.49 21.34 -37.30
CA VAL A 771 -8.08 20.00 -37.38
C VAL A 771 -9.28 19.87 -36.44
N GLY A 772 -9.13 20.27 -35.14
CA GLY A 772 -10.22 20.20 -34.16
C GLY A 772 -11.43 21.05 -34.57
N ALA A 773 -11.20 22.28 -34.95
CA ALA A 773 -12.27 23.22 -35.38
C ALA A 773 -13.00 22.71 -36.63
N SER A 774 -12.26 22.19 -37.63
CA SER A 774 -12.83 21.63 -38.86
C SER A 774 -13.73 20.41 -38.58
N LEU A 775 -13.27 19.49 -37.72
CA LEU A 775 -14.04 18.31 -37.34
C LEU A 775 -15.34 18.68 -36.60
N VAL A 776 -15.28 19.62 -35.66
CA VAL A 776 -16.46 20.00 -34.84
C VAL A 776 -17.48 20.79 -35.63
N ALA A 777 -17.03 21.57 -36.60
CA ALA A 777 -17.90 22.36 -37.46
C ALA A 777 -18.63 21.52 -38.56
N ASP A 778 -18.14 20.31 -38.87
CA ASP A 778 -18.70 19.47 -39.91
C ASP A 778 -20.10 18.96 -39.56
N ALA A 779 -21.07 19.16 -40.43
CA ALA A 779 -22.46 18.78 -40.18
C ALA A 779 -22.72 17.27 -40.05
N ARG A 780 -21.84 16.44 -40.62
CA ARG A 780 -21.90 14.96 -40.53
C ARG A 780 -21.51 14.43 -39.15
N VAL A 781 -20.82 15.23 -38.33
CA VAL A 781 -20.45 14.87 -36.95
C VAL A 781 -21.67 15.02 -36.05
N GLN A 782 -22.03 13.93 -35.35
CA GLN A 782 -23.24 13.81 -34.58
C GLN A 782 -23.05 13.92 -33.04
N GLY A 783 -21.82 14.08 -32.59
CA GLY A 783 -21.48 14.29 -31.18
C GLY A 783 -20.01 14.58 -30.97
N VAL A 784 -19.66 15.22 -29.85
CA VAL A 784 -18.30 15.59 -29.52
C VAL A 784 -18.02 15.20 -28.06
N MET A 785 -16.91 14.47 -27.84
CA MET A 785 -16.34 14.19 -26.52
C MET A 785 -15.01 14.97 -26.41
N PHE A 786 -14.89 15.76 -25.36
CA PHE A 786 -13.78 16.66 -25.17
C PHE A 786 -13.25 16.58 -23.74
N THR A 787 -11.94 16.51 -23.58
CA THR A 787 -11.28 16.78 -22.31
C THR A 787 -10.15 17.78 -22.52
N GLY A 788 -10.16 18.89 -21.78
CA GLY A 788 -9.19 19.96 -21.94
C GLY A 788 -9.52 21.24 -21.16
N SER A 789 -9.20 22.42 -21.71
CA SER A 789 -9.45 23.67 -21.01
C SER A 789 -10.92 24.11 -21.07
N THR A 790 -11.36 24.85 -20.07
CA THR A 790 -12.72 25.42 -20.00
C THR A 790 -12.97 26.40 -21.12
N GLU A 791 -11.94 27.13 -21.57
CA GLU A 791 -12.01 28.08 -22.70
C GLU A 791 -12.36 27.36 -23.98
N VAL A 792 -11.66 26.27 -24.30
CA VAL A 792 -11.92 25.45 -25.49
C VAL A 792 -13.31 24.80 -25.40
N ALA A 793 -13.72 24.26 -24.25
CA ALA A 793 -15.06 23.70 -24.07
C ALA A 793 -16.16 24.71 -24.40
N ARG A 794 -16.00 25.98 -24.00
CA ARG A 794 -16.94 27.08 -24.35
C ARG A 794 -16.98 27.39 -25.85
N ILE A 795 -15.82 27.33 -26.52
CA ILE A 795 -15.74 27.52 -27.99
C ILE A 795 -16.50 26.37 -28.68
N LEU A 796 -16.27 25.13 -28.29
CA LEU A 796 -16.96 23.95 -28.84
C LEU A 796 -18.47 24.04 -28.60
N GLN A 797 -18.90 24.38 -27.39
CA GLN A 797 -20.32 24.57 -27.07
C GLN A 797 -20.96 25.65 -27.97
N LYS A 798 -20.28 26.77 -28.15
CA LYS A 798 -20.74 27.86 -29.05
C LYS A 798 -20.86 27.37 -30.49
N THR A 799 -19.88 26.65 -31.01
CA THR A 799 -19.92 26.12 -32.39
C THR A 799 -21.08 25.15 -32.59
N LEU A 800 -21.24 24.18 -31.66
CA LEU A 800 -22.30 23.17 -31.73
C LEU A 800 -23.70 23.77 -31.56
N SER A 801 -23.86 24.84 -30.79
CA SER A 801 -25.16 25.53 -30.62
C SER A 801 -25.69 26.18 -31.89
N GLN A 802 -24.86 26.31 -32.92
CA GLN A 802 -25.25 26.92 -34.19
C GLN A 802 -25.81 25.95 -35.22
N ARG A 803 -25.83 24.66 -34.88
CA ARG A 803 -26.34 23.60 -35.77
C ARG A 803 -27.12 22.52 -35.02
N LEU A 804 -27.91 21.80 -35.80
CA LEU A 804 -28.61 20.62 -35.32
C LEU A 804 -27.99 19.34 -35.94
N GLY A 805 -28.10 18.24 -35.23
CA GLY A 805 -27.75 16.92 -35.73
C GLY A 805 -28.74 16.39 -36.77
N ALA A 806 -28.48 15.21 -37.33
CA ALA A 806 -29.25 14.60 -38.42
C ALA A 806 -30.76 14.43 -38.13
N HIS A 807 -31.14 14.33 -36.87
CA HIS A 807 -32.53 14.19 -36.43
C HIS A 807 -33.18 15.48 -35.93
N GLY A 808 -32.58 16.65 -36.23
CA GLY A 808 -33.06 17.94 -35.76
C GLY A 808 -32.91 18.19 -34.25
N ALA A 809 -32.16 17.35 -33.56
CA ALA A 809 -31.81 17.52 -32.16
C ALA A 809 -30.47 18.28 -31.98
N PRO A 810 -30.24 18.93 -30.83
CA PRO A 810 -28.92 19.50 -30.55
C PRO A 810 -27.84 18.45 -30.62
N VAL A 811 -26.65 18.80 -31.14
CA VAL A 811 -25.49 17.88 -31.12
C VAL A 811 -24.93 17.80 -29.71
N PRO A 812 -24.84 16.60 -29.12
CA PRO A 812 -24.36 16.43 -27.75
C PRO A 812 -22.87 16.76 -27.63
N LEU A 813 -22.50 17.49 -26.57
CA LEU A 813 -21.15 17.73 -26.11
C LEU A 813 -20.96 17.15 -24.73
N ILE A 814 -20.03 16.21 -24.61
CA ILE A 814 -19.51 15.74 -23.33
C ILE A 814 -18.16 16.42 -23.12
N ALA A 815 -18.10 17.34 -22.16
CA ALA A 815 -16.92 18.14 -21.92
C ALA A 815 -16.44 18.02 -20.47
N GLU A 816 -15.26 17.46 -20.31
CA GLU A 816 -14.52 17.39 -19.04
C GLU A 816 -13.44 18.49 -19.04
N THR A 817 -13.41 19.31 -17.97
CA THR A 817 -12.49 20.44 -17.88
C THR A 817 -11.77 20.49 -16.54
N GLY A 818 -10.81 21.40 -16.40
CA GLY A 818 -10.07 21.62 -15.16
C GLY A 818 -10.96 22.15 -14.02
N GLY A 819 -10.46 22.04 -12.79
CA GLY A 819 -11.15 22.47 -11.59
C GLY A 819 -10.24 23.17 -10.59
N GLN A 820 -10.85 23.77 -9.54
CA GLN A 820 -10.19 24.31 -8.35
C GLN A 820 -10.49 23.41 -7.16
N ASN A 821 -9.83 22.25 -7.14
CA ASN A 821 -10.09 21.22 -6.14
C ASN A 821 -9.56 21.64 -4.79
N ALA A 822 -10.35 21.43 -3.74
CA ALA A 822 -10.02 21.80 -2.37
C ALA A 822 -9.98 20.57 -1.45
N MET A 823 -9.03 20.58 -0.53
CA MET A 823 -8.98 19.66 0.61
C MET A 823 -9.23 20.48 1.88
N ILE A 824 -10.23 20.09 2.65
CA ILE A 824 -10.58 20.71 3.94
C ILE A 824 -10.14 19.75 5.03
N VAL A 825 -9.25 20.22 5.90
CA VAL A 825 -8.64 19.42 6.95
C VAL A 825 -9.02 20.01 8.29
N ASP A 826 -9.76 19.26 9.08
CA ASP A 826 -10.01 19.58 10.48
C ASP A 826 -9.04 18.83 11.40
N SER A 827 -9.09 19.14 12.69
CA SER A 827 -8.17 18.55 13.68
C SER A 827 -8.38 17.06 13.93
N SER A 828 -9.44 16.44 13.39
CA SER A 828 -9.66 15.00 13.43
C SER A 828 -8.84 14.23 12.40
N ALA A 829 -8.25 14.90 11.41
CA ALA A 829 -7.41 14.27 10.39
C ALA A 829 -6.05 13.82 10.94
N LEU A 830 -5.52 12.72 10.43
CA LEU A 830 -4.15 12.27 10.71
C LEU A 830 -3.19 13.08 9.83
N VAL A 831 -2.33 13.89 10.45
CA VAL A 831 -1.44 14.82 9.73
C VAL A 831 -0.53 14.11 8.74
N GLU A 832 0.01 12.95 9.09
CA GLU A 832 0.87 12.12 8.23
C GLU A 832 0.13 11.67 6.97
N GLN A 833 -1.13 11.29 7.09
CA GLN A 833 -1.98 10.92 5.95
C GLN A 833 -2.33 12.15 5.11
N VAL A 834 -2.68 13.28 5.74
CA VAL A 834 -2.94 14.54 5.03
C VAL A 834 -1.74 14.92 4.17
N VAL A 835 -0.52 14.88 4.72
CA VAL A 835 0.70 15.22 3.97
C VAL A 835 0.90 14.26 2.80
N THR A 836 0.73 12.95 3.02
CA THR A 836 0.85 11.94 1.96
C THR A 836 -0.18 12.19 0.83
N ASP A 837 -1.43 12.44 1.18
CA ASP A 837 -2.51 12.69 0.22
C ASP A 837 -2.30 14.03 -0.53
N VAL A 838 -1.82 15.08 0.14
CA VAL A 838 -1.45 16.35 -0.49
C VAL A 838 -0.30 16.14 -1.47
N MET A 839 0.75 15.40 -1.09
CA MET A 839 1.90 15.10 -1.95
C MET A 839 1.44 14.38 -3.23
N ALA A 840 0.61 13.36 -3.10
CA ALA A 840 0.09 12.59 -4.23
C ALA A 840 -0.87 13.43 -5.11
N SER A 841 -1.74 14.25 -4.49
CA SER A 841 -2.76 14.98 -5.23
C SER A 841 -2.27 16.28 -5.86
N ALA A 842 -1.42 17.07 -5.16
CA ALA A 842 -1.00 18.37 -5.62
C ALA A 842 0.26 18.34 -6.49
N PHE A 843 1.17 17.39 -6.28
CA PHE A 843 2.52 17.42 -6.88
C PHE A 843 2.80 16.26 -7.83
N ASP A 844 2.08 15.16 -7.76
CA ASP A 844 2.24 14.08 -8.73
C ASP A 844 1.95 14.58 -10.15
N SER A 845 2.71 14.10 -11.16
CA SER A 845 2.70 14.61 -12.53
C SER A 845 2.97 16.13 -12.62
N ALA A 846 3.76 16.70 -11.71
CA ALA A 846 3.98 18.15 -11.57
C ALA A 846 2.67 18.94 -11.36
N GLY A 847 1.65 18.34 -10.73
CA GLY A 847 0.33 18.93 -10.51
C GLY A 847 -0.50 19.11 -11.79
N GLN A 848 -0.10 18.49 -12.90
CA GLN A 848 -0.73 18.66 -14.21
C GLN A 848 -1.91 17.71 -14.41
N ARG A 849 -2.86 17.68 -13.46
CA ARG A 849 -4.09 16.88 -13.51
C ARG A 849 -5.31 17.75 -13.27
N CYS A 850 -6.42 17.44 -13.94
CA CYS A 850 -7.73 18.09 -13.69
C CYS A 850 -8.18 17.93 -12.24
N SER A 851 -7.83 16.80 -11.61
CA SER A 851 -8.15 16.44 -10.21
C SER A 851 -7.09 16.91 -9.20
N ALA A 852 -6.00 17.56 -9.60
CA ALA A 852 -4.95 18.00 -8.69
C ALA A 852 -5.48 18.97 -7.62
N LEU A 853 -5.04 18.75 -6.39
CA LEU A 853 -5.34 19.65 -5.28
C LEU A 853 -4.76 21.05 -5.55
N ARG A 854 -5.60 22.08 -5.40
CA ARG A 854 -5.25 23.50 -5.62
C ARG A 854 -5.37 24.33 -4.36
N LEU A 855 -6.30 23.98 -3.49
CA LEU A 855 -6.61 24.71 -2.27
C LEU A 855 -6.54 23.76 -1.08
N LEU A 856 -5.60 24.00 -0.18
CA LEU A 856 -5.49 23.29 1.10
C LEU A 856 -5.99 24.19 2.22
N CYS A 857 -7.14 23.85 2.81
CA CYS A 857 -7.76 24.57 3.92
C CYS A 857 -7.49 23.80 5.21
N LEU A 858 -6.69 24.37 6.11
CA LEU A 858 -6.29 23.75 7.37
C LEU A 858 -6.97 24.45 8.53
N GLN A 859 -7.52 23.69 9.47
CA GLN A 859 -7.93 24.22 10.77
C GLN A 859 -6.69 24.72 11.53
N ASP A 860 -6.80 25.86 12.21
CA ASP A 860 -5.67 26.54 12.86
C ASP A 860 -4.90 25.65 13.83
N ASP A 861 -5.63 24.80 14.57
CA ASP A 861 -5.04 23.91 15.61
C ASP A 861 -4.03 22.91 15.05
N VAL A 862 -4.13 22.54 13.76
CA VAL A 862 -3.25 21.55 13.10
C VAL A 862 -2.43 22.15 11.96
N ALA A 863 -2.66 23.43 11.62
CA ALA A 863 -2.06 24.07 10.44
C ALA A 863 -0.53 24.10 10.49
N ASP A 864 0.06 24.57 11.58
CA ASP A 864 1.52 24.72 11.71
C ASP A 864 2.25 23.38 11.62
N ARG A 865 1.72 22.35 12.31
CA ARG A 865 2.27 21.01 12.28
C ARG A 865 2.19 20.41 10.86
N THR A 866 1.02 20.53 10.21
CA THR A 866 0.80 20.03 8.85
C THR A 866 1.72 20.73 7.85
N LEU A 867 1.83 22.05 7.89
CA LEU A 867 2.69 22.82 6.99
C LEU A 867 4.17 22.50 7.21
N THR A 868 4.61 22.33 8.45
CA THR A 868 6.00 21.97 8.76
C THR A 868 6.35 20.60 8.17
N MET A 869 5.49 19.60 8.38
CA MET A 869 5.69 18.27 7.83
C MET A 869 5.60 18.27 6.30
N LEU A 870 4.63 18.96 5.70
CA LEU A 870 4.49 19.07 4.25
C LEU A 870 5.74 19.67 3.59
N LYS A 871 6.27 20.77 4.15
CA LYS A 871 7.52 21.39 3.66
C LYS A 871 8.73 20.46 3.80
N GLY A 872 8.79 19.70 4.87
CA GLY A 872 9.81 18.68 5.05
C GLY A 872 9.72 17.58 3.99
N ALA A 873 8.51 17.04 3.77
CA ALA A 873 8.26 15.99 2.79
C ALA A 873 8.52 16.43 1.34
N LEU A 874 8.17 17.68 0.99
CA LEU A 874 8.47 18.25 -0.34
C LEU A 874 9.97 18.27 -0.66
N LYS A 875 10.83 18.49 0.34
CA LYS A 875 12.30 18.48 0.16
C LYS A 875 12.87 17.09 -0.15
N GLU A 876 12.12 16.06 0.15
CA GLU A 876 12.52 14.67 -0.08
C GLU A 876 12.22 14.19 -1.49
N LEU A 877 11.46 14.94 -2.29
CA LEU A 877 11.11 14.58 -3.66
C LEU A 877 12.28 14.76 -4.62
N SER A 878 12.43 13.79 -5.51
CA SER A 878 13.38 13.84 -6.63
C SER A 878 12.67 14.34 -7.88
N ILE A 879 13.14 15.47 -8.43
CA ILE A 879 12.63 16.05 -9.66
C ILE A 879 13.64 15.80 -10.79
N GLY A 880 13.17 15.35 -11.96
CA GLY A 880 14.09 15.07 -13.05
C GLY A 880 13.49 14.33 -14.24
N ARG A 881 14.36 13.70 -15.02
CA ARG A 881 13.98 12.83 -16.14
C ARG A 881 13.28 11.58 -15.63
N THR A 882 12.11 11.31 -16.15
CA THR A 882 11.22 10.21 -15.71
C THR A 882 11.62 8.81 -16.23
N ASP A 883 12.67 8.74 -17.04
CA ASP A 883 13.29 7.48 -17.45
C ASP A 883 14.14 6.80 -16.34
N SER A 884 14.17 7.40 -15.15
CA SER A 884 14.78 6.83 -13.94
C SER A 884 13.72 6.55 -12.87
N LEU A 885 13.77 5.35 -12.29
CA LEU A 885 12.82 4.88 -11.28
C LEU A 885 12.77 5.75 -10.00
N LYS A 886 13.90 6.41 -9.66
CA LYS A 886 14.03 7.24 -8.46
C LYS A 886 13.34 8.60 -8.56
N VAL A 887 12.93 9.02 -9.76
CA VAL A 887 12.30 10.32 -9.99
C VAL A 887 10.84 10.28 -9.61
N ASP A 888 10.44 11.19 -8.74
CA ASP A 888 9.06 11.32 -8.24
C ASP A 888 8.22 12.27 -9.11
N ILE A 889 8.86 13.34 -9.59
CA ILE A 889 8.17 14.39 -10.35
C ILE A 889 8.92 14.63 -11.67
N GLY A 890 8.15 14.53 -12.76
CA GLY A 890 8.60 14.82 -14.11
C GLY A 890 8.52 16.30 -14.49
N PRO A 891 8.73 16.62 -15.77
CA PRO A 891 8.72 18.00 -16.28
C PRO A 891 7.31 18.59 -16.36
N VAL A 892 7.25 19.91 -16.48
CA VAL A 892 6.11 20.62 -17.08
C VAL A 892 6.13 20.37 -18.59
N ILE A 893 4.97 20.15 -19.20
CA ILE A 893 4.87 19.62 -20.56
C ILE A 893 5.39 20.58 -21.65
N THR A 894 5.19 21.88 -21.50
CA THR A 894 5.61 22.88 -22.50
C THR A 894 6.17 24.14 -21.84
N ASP A 895 6.94 24.93 -22.58
CA ASP A 895 7.42 26.25 -22.17
C ASP A 895 6.28 27.24 -21.91
N GLU A 896 5.17 27.13 -22.66
CA GLU A 896 3.97 27.94 -22.43
C GLU A 896 3.36 27.66 -21.06
N ALA A 897 3.16 26.37 -20.69
CA ALA A 897 2.64 25.95 -19.40
C ALA A 897 3.56 26.43 -18.26
N LYS A 898 4.87 26.31 -18.43
CA LYS A 898 5.88 26.85 -17.50
C LYS A 898 5.71 28.37 -17.33
N GLY A 899 5.59 29.11 -18.42
CA GLY A 899 5.40 30.56 -18.38
C GLY A 899 4.14 31.01 -17.67
N VAL A 900 3.05 30.25 -17.79
CA VAL A 900 1.79 30.47 -17.04
C VAL A 900 2.01 30.31 -15.53
N ILE A 901 2.72 29.28 -15.12
CA ILE A 901 3.04 29.00 -13.70
C ILE A 901 3.94 30.12 -13.15
N GLU A 902 5.00 30.49 -13.87
CA GLU A 902 5.93 31.55 -13.47
C GLU A 902 5.22 32.90 -13.32
N LYS A 903 4.32 33.24 -14.24
CA LYS A 903 3.50 34.44 -14.19
C LYS A 903 2.57 34.45 -12.98
N HIS A 904 1.96 33.29 -12.65
CA HIS A 904 1.14 33.15 -11.46
C HIS A 904 1.94 33.36 -10.18
N ILE A 905 3.10 32.74 -10.07
CA ILE A 905 4.02 32.90 -8.91
C ILE A 905 4.41 34.37 -8.74
N ALA A 906 4.81 35.02 -9.83
CA ALA A 906 5.15 36.45 -9.81
C ALA A 906 3.98 37.34 -9.37
N GLY A 907 2.76 37.04 -9.86
CA GLY A 907 1.52 37.70 -9.46
C GLY A 907 1.23 37.57 -7.97
N MET A 908 1.36 36.35 -7.41
CA MET A 908 1.14 36.10 -5.98
C MET A 908 2.16 36.85 -5.11
N ARG A 909 3.43 36.88 -5.53
CA ARG A 909 4.46 37.69 -4.86
C ARG A 909 4.13 39.20 -4.92
N GLY A 910 3.67 39.68 -6.10
CA GLY A 910 3.21 41.07 -6.28
C GLY A 910 2.06 41.46 -5.38
N LEU A 911 1.18 40.52 -5.03
CA LEU A 911 0.09 40.68 -4.05
C LEU A 911 0.55 40.56 -2.60
N GLY A 912 1.85 40.45 -2.33
CA GLY A 912 2.40 40.31 -0.97
C GLY A 912 2.15 38.94 -0.35
N ARG A 913 1.79 37.92 -1.12
CA ARG A 913 1.62 36.57 -0.61
C ARG A 913 2.96 35.88 -0.42
N LYS A 914 3.09 35.08 0.64
CA LYS A 914 4.26 34.24 0.88
C LYS A 914 4.26 33.11 -0.17
N VAL A 915 5.33 33.03 -0.93
CA VAL A 915 5.54 31.96 -1.91
C VAL A 915 6.78 31.18 -1.49
N GLU A 916 6.62 29.88 -1.25
CA GLU A 916 7.72 28.94 -1.05
C GLU A 916 7.92 28.14 -2.34
N GLN A 917 9.18 28.00 -2.75
CA GLN A 917 9.57 27.43 -4.03
C GLN A 917 10.73 26.45 -3.85
#